data_6ef96991ee4e286cf06e3aede6fc8418
#
_entry.id   6ef96991ee4e286cf06e3aede6fc8418
#
_cell.length_a   1.000
_cell.length_b   1.000
_cell.length_c   1.000
_cell.angle_alpha   90.00
_cell.angle_beta   90.00
_cell.angle_gamma   90.00
#
_symmetry.space_group_name_H-M   'P 1'
#
loop_
_entity.id
_entity.type
_entity.pdbx_description
1 polymer ?
#
loop_
_entity_poly.entity_id
_entity_poly.type
_entity_poly.pdbx_seq_one_letter_code
_entity_poly.pdbx_strand_id
1 'polypeptide(L)'
;MKWQEYILDEFPAEPFSQISILNDPEALVAEEEIFAVLTQRGYILHDFNDKMFLRYVYEHQIRRTENKVIIIVRDAKYPVEEIPYDIFKQARIVSVSISDLFPRLNFTVVRGLERKHIANLFESRASIPLGINGEYKTCEFLLENIFSFSVESINKDRAFLTMLFWLHCDWKLENIHLQKHIARQLTRKPSLKHWDVEKLVTSANNFWDFLQERWEYYIKEQKSCDTFKFRGPVDLPFDNNAIRPRIFSLLSAGKINTDSIEGIQKIAEYLSGDTSYATMPIISDLQQRIQHRIPAENSSFDKWLEFAEDWADLTSLYAASGKFSKEFKQLQGIINTRFKSWLDLHFSSLASLPPQTPVLVNQIIRSVSRKIDNGSIKKFALIVIDGLALNQWAAIRPDLEKCFEITSNACFAWIPTLTSISRQAIFSGKVPALFEKSINTTSQEPVLWQHAWEEYGFNKSEILYTKALGNDDPKNILDMIGPKIKICGFVVDTVDKIMHGMQLGATGMHNQIKQWMQKEYLKSLITGLINMGFNVVITSDHGNIECRGSGKLQDGILSETKGERVRIYSDKNIADNAVVQYQESFAGITNGLPAGMFPVMLSGDNAFAAEGTISVAHGGCSIEEVIVPIINITEKKE
;
A
#
# COMPACT_ATOMS: atom_id res chain seq x y z
N MET A 1 -14.96 -25.16 1.96
CA MET A 1 -15.34 -24.40 0.74
C MET A 1 -15.08 -22.93 1.03
N LYS A 2 -14.23 -22.28 0.23
CA LYS A 2 -13.98 -20.85 0.34
C LYS A 2 -15.15 -20.09 -0.30
N TRP A 3 -15.39 -18.82 0.03
CA TRP A 3 -16.44 -18.02 -0.58
C TRP A 3 -16.24 -17.81 -2.10
N GLN A 4 -14.98 -17.80 -2.54
CA GLN A 4 -14.63 -17.76 -3.95
C GLN A 4 -15.15 -18.99 -4.72
N GLU A 5 -15.11 -20.16 -4.11
CA GLU A 5 -15.63 -21.41 -4.72
C GLU A 5 -17.13 -21.30 -5.00
N TYR A 6 -17.89 -20.65 -4.09
CA TYR A 6 -19.32 -20.42 -4.30
C TYR A 6 -19.59 -19.60 -5.56
N ILE A 7 -18.78 -18.59 -5.84
CA ILE A 7 -18.88 -17.79 -7.09
C ILE A 7 -18.41 -18.60 -8.30
N LEU A 8 -17.31 -19.34 -8.16
CA LEU A 8 -16.71 -20.11 -9.24
C LEU A 8 -17.58 -21.30 -9.69
N ASP A 9 -18.48 -21.78 -8.84
CA ASP A 9 -19.46 -22.83 -9.18
C ASP A 9 -20.49 -22.33 -10.23
N GLU A 10 -20.75 -21.01 -10.29
CA GLU A 10 -21.58 -20.41 -11.32
C GLU A 10 -20.91 -20.41 -12.72
N PHE A 11 -19.60 -20.64 -12.81
CA PHE A 11 -18.81 -20.58 -14.04
C PHE A 11 -18.01 -21.88 -14.25
N PRO A 12 -18.67 -22.99 -14.63
CA PRO A 12 -17.99 -24.27 -14.87
C PRO A 12 -17.06 -24.20 -16.09
N ALA A 13 -16.10 -25.11 -16.16
CA ALA A 13 -15.16 -25.19 -17.30
C ALA A 13 -15.87 -25.43 -18.64
N GLU A 14 -17.03 -26.09 -18.63
CA GLU A 14 -17.87 -26.28 -19.81
C GLU A 14 -19.25 -25.58 -19.57
N PRO A 15 -19.40 -24.31 -19.95
CA PRO A 15 -20.63 -23.55 -19.71
C PRO A 15 -21.75 -23.96 -20.68
N PHE A 16 -22.98 -23.82 -20.22
CA PHE A 16 -24.21 -24.03 -21.07
C PHE A 16 -24.40 -22.93 -22.11
N SER A 17 -23.75 -21.77 -21.96
CA SER A 17 -23.82 -20.62 -22.86
C SER A 17 -22.43 -20.06 -23.08
N GLN A 18 -22.14 -19.68 -24.33
CA GLN A 18 -20.90 -19.01 -24.70
C GLN A 18 -20.74 -17.65 -24.01
N ILE A 19 -21.84 -16.94 -23.79
CA ILE A 19 -21.86 -15.61 -23.18
C ILE A 19 -22.54 -15.69 -21.81
N SER A 20 -21.89 -15.17 -20.80
CA SER A 20 -22.45 -14.92 -19.49
C SER A 20 -22.45 -13.41 -19.22
N ILE A 21 -23.58 -12.88 -18.76
CA ILE A 21 -23.68 -11.53 -18.23
C ILE A 21 -23.64 -11.63 -16.71
N LEU A 22 -22.63 -11.03 -16.12
CA LEU A 22 -22.41 -11.05 -14.69
C LEU A 22 -22.71 -9.68 -14.09
N ASN A 23 -23.76 -9.60 -13.28
CA ASN A 23 -24.04 -8.45 -12.45
C ASN A 23 -23.22 -8.57 -11.14
N ASP A 24 -22.18 -7.75 -11.00
CA ASP A 24 -21.22 -7.78 -9.89
C ASP A 24 -21.02 -6.36 -9.31
N PRO A 25 -22.06 -5.80 -8.66
CA PRO A 25 -22.02 -4.41 -8.18
C PRO A 25 -20.97 -4.14 -7.09
N GLU A 26 -20.58 -5.17 -6.35
CA GLU A 26 -19.54 -5.08 -5.33
C GLU A 26 -18.16 -5.49 -5.83
N ALA A 27 -17.97 -5.76 -7.13
CA ALA A 27 -16.71 -6.18 -7.74
C ALA A 27 -16.08 -7.43 -7.08
N LEU A 28 -16.91 -8.41 -6.70
CA LEU A 28 -16.45 -9.66 -6.07
C LEU A 28 -15.57 -10.50 -7.00
N VAL A 29 -15.85 -10.47 -8.29
CA VAL A 29 -15.09 -11.22 -9.30
C VAL A 29 -13.77 -10.52 -9.67
N ALA A 30 -13.54 -9.33 -9.17
CA ALA A 30 -12.23 -8.65 -9.30
C ALA A 30 -11.16 -9.24 -8.37
N GLU A 31 -11.53 -10.12 -7.43
CA GLU A 31 -10.57 -10.85 -6.60
C GLU A 31 -9.65 -11.72 -7.45
N GLU A 32 -8.36 -11.64 -7.16
CA GLU A 32 -7.30 -12.31 -7.94
C GLU A 32 -7.52 -13.82 -8.08
N GLU A 33 -7.90 -14.49 -6.98
CA GLU A 33 -8.15 -15.94 -6.98
C GLU A 33 -9.29 -16.32 -7.93
N ILE A 34 -10.37 -15.53 -7.99
CA ILE A 34 -11.51 -15.77 -8.86
C ILE A 34 -11.14 -15.50 -10.32
N PHE A 35 -10.51 -14.35 -10.56
CA PHE A 35 -10.08 -13.95 -11.90
C PHE A 35 -9.12 -14.98 -12.52
N ALA A 36 -8.13 -15.43 -11.75
CA ALA A 36 -7.15 -16.42 -12.22
C ALA A 36 -7.83 -17.74 -12.61
N VAL A 37 -8.75 -18.24 -11.77
CA VAL A 37 -9.48 -19.49 -12.06
C VAL A 37 -10.39 -19.36 -13.27
N LEU A 38 -11.10 -18.23 -13.42
CA LEU A 38 -11.93 -17.98 -14.60
C LEU A 38 -11.11 -17.94 -15.87
N THR A 39 -9.98 -17.28 -15.85
CA THR A 39 -9.02 -17.24 -16.98
C THR A 39 -8.48 -18.63 -17.29
N GLN A 40 -8.12 -19.41 -16.27
CA GLN A 40 -7.65 -20.80 -16.44
C GLN A 40 -8.74 -21.70 -17.03
N ARG A 41 -10.03 -21.46 -16.70
CA ARG A 41 -11.17 -22.15 -17.30
C ARG A 41 -11.44 -21.70 -18.76
N GLY A 42 -10.67 -20.74 -19.28
CA GLY A 42 -10.78 -20.21 -20.63
C GLY A 42 -11.80 -19.12 -20.82
N TYR A 43 -12.26 -18.48 -19.76
CA TYR A 43 -13.16 -17.32 -19.84
C TYR A 43 -12.39 -16.04 -20.16
N ILE A 44 -12.94 -15.22 -21.06
CA ILE A 44 -12.49 -13.86 -21.34
C ILE A 44 -13.47 -12.92 -20.65
N LEU A 45 -12.93 -12.03 -19.80
CA LEU A 45 -13.71 -11.10 -19.01
C LEU A 45 -13.69 -9.70 -19.62
N HIS A 46 -14.86 -9.09 -19.80
CA HIS A 46 -15.03 -7.74 -20.32
C HIS A 46 -15.93 -6.90 -19.40
N ASP A 47 -15.43 -5.79 -18.90
CA ASP A 47 -16.23 -4.82 -18.16
C ASP A 47 -17.14 -4.05 -19.11
N PHE A 48 -18.44 -4.00 -18.81
CA PHE A 48 -19.44 -3.24 -19.57
C PHE A 48 -19.47 -1.79 -19.10
N ASN A 49 -18.73 -0.95 -19.78
CA ASN A 49 -18.63 0.49 -19.54
C ASN A 49 -18.81 1.35 -20.79
N ASP A 50 -19.02 0.71 -21.95
CA ASP A 50 -19.34 1.38 -23.23
C ASP A 50 -20.09 0.42 -24.17
N LYS A 51 -21.24 0.88 -24.70
CA LYS A 51 -22.09 0.09 -25.62
C LYS A 51 -21.44 -0.16 -26.98
N MET A 52 -20.74 0.84 -27.51
CA MET A 52 -20.09 0.73 -28.83
C MET A 52 -18.89 -0.22 -28.73
N PHE A 53 -18.11 -0.10 -27.66
CA PHE A 53 -17.01 -1.01 -27.39
C PHE A 53 -17.50 -2.46 -27.21
N LEU A 54 -18.57 -2.68 -26.44
CA LEU A 54 -19.16 -4.02 -26.29
C LEU A 54 -19.63 -4.58 -27.63
N ARG A 55 -20.27 -3.75 -28.48
CA ARG A 55 -20.67 -4.17 -29.83
C ARG A 55 -19.45 -4.55 -30.69
N TYR A 56 -18.38 -3.76 -30.64
CA TYR A 56 -17.14 -4.07 -31.33
C TYR A 56 -16.54 -5.41 -30.87
N VAL A 57 -16.45 -5.65 -29.56
CA VAL A 57 -15.98 -6.90 -28.97
C VAL A 57 -16.86 -8.07 -29.42
N TYR A 58 -18.19 -7.91 -29.37
CA TYR A 58 -19.11 -8.95 -29.79
C TYR A 58 -18.90 -9.36 -31.23
N GLU A 59 -18.86 -8.42 -32.18
CA GLU A 59 -18.72 -8.72 -33.61
C GLU A 59 -17.35 -9.30 -33.99
N HIS A 60 -16.27 -8.89 -33.31
CA HIS A 60 -14.92 -9.28 -33.67
C HIS A 60 -14.35 -10.44 -32.85
N GLN A 61 -14.75 -10.57 -31.58
CA GLN A 61 -14.12 -11.53 -30.67
C GLN A 61 -15.09 -12.64 -30.19
N ILE A 62 -16.41 -12.46 -30.30
CA ILE A 62 -17.37 -13.40 -29.73
C ILE A 62 -18.16 -14.12 -30.83
N ARG A 63 -18.82 -13.37 -31.70
CA ARG A 63 -19.81 -13.89 -32.65
C ARG A 63 -19.29 -14.97 -33.60
N ARG A 64 -17.99 -14.97 -33.89
CA ARG A 64 -17.36 -15.90 -34.87
C ARG A 64 -16.33 -16.82 -34.22
N THR A 65 -16.32 -16.90 -32.93
CA THR A 65 -15.36 -17.70 -32.16
C THR A 65 -16.12 -18.62 -31.21
N GLU A 66 -15.41 -19.59 -30.65
CA GLU A 66 -15.93 -20.46 -29.57
C GLU A 66 -15.47 -19.95 -28.18
N ASN A 67 -15.03 -18.71 -28.09
CA ASN A 67 -14.56 -18.13 -26.85
C ASN A 67 -15.68 -18.04 -25.82
N LYS A 68 -15.40 -18.42 -24.58
CA LYS A 68 -16.29 -18.25 -23.44
C LYS A 68 -16.08 -16.84 -22.88
N VAL A 69 -17.16 -16.07 -22.82
CA VAL A 69 -17.04 -14.64 -22.46
C VAL A 69 -17.95 -14.31 -21.28
N ILE A 70 -17.41 -13.57 -20.32
CA ILE A 70 -18.15 -12.96 -19.21
C ILE A 70 -18.18 -11.44 -19.42
N ILE A 71 -19.37 -10.89 -19.64
CA ILE A 71 -19.62 -9.46 -19.69
C ILE A 71 -19.98 -9.01 -18.27
N ILE A 72 -19.13 -8.22 -17.64
CA ILE A 72 -19.29 -7.82 -16.26
C ILE A 72 -19.96 -6.44 -16.18
N VAL A 73 -21.05 -6.37 -15.43
CA VAL A 73 -21.82 -5.17 -15.17
C VAL A 73 -21.59 -4.74 -13.72
N ARG A 74 -21.00 -3.55 -13.53
CA ARG A 74 -20.72 -3.00 -12.19
C ARG A 74 -21.29 -1.61 -11.97
N ASP A 75 -21.45 -0.84 -13.03
CA ASP A 75 -21.85 0.56 -12.95
C ASP A 75 -23.36 0.70 -13.13
N ALA A 76 -24.01 1.40 -12.20
CA ALA A 76 -25.42 1.75 -12.32
C ALA A 76 -25.73 2.60 -13.58
N LYS A 77 -24.75 3.28 -14.16
CA LYS A 77 -24.86 4.02 -15.41
C LYS A 77 -25.05 3.11 -16.64
N TYR A 78 -24.51 1.89 -16.55
CA TYR A 78 -24.60 0.87 -17.60
C TYR A 78 -25.23 -0.41 -17.03
N PRO A 79 -26.52 -0.39 -16.70
CA PRO A 79 -27.21 -1.56 -16.13
C PRO A 79 -27.35 -2.68 -17.17
N VAL A 80 -27.69 -3.86 -16.71
CA VAL A 80 -27.86 -5.06 -17.56
C VAL A 80 -28.81 -4.84 -18.72
N GLU A 81 -29.84 -4.02 -18.53
CA GLU A 81 -30.88 -3.68 -19.52
C GLU A 81 -30.31 -2.84 -20.69
N GLU A 82 -29.18 -2.22 -20.51
CA GLU A 82 -28.51 -1.42 -21.54
C GLU A 82 -27.66 -2.28 -22.50
N ILE A 83 -27.49 -3.56 -22.22
CA ILE A 83 -26.81 -4.51 -23.10
C ILE A 83 -27.66 -4.72 -24.35
N PRO A 84 -27.08 -4.70 -25.58
CA PRO A 84 -27.82 -4.95 -26.82
C PRO A 84 -28.62 -6.25 -26.76
N TYR A 85 -29.90 -6.19 -27.16
CA TYR A 85 -30.84 -7.27 -27.00
C TYR A 85 -30.42 -8.59 -27.64
N ASP A 86 -29.76 -8.57 -28.79
CA ASP A 86 -29.25 -9.73 -29.47
C ASP A 86 -28.14 -10.46 -28.69
N ILE A 87 -27.31 -9.72 -27.93
CA ILE A 87 -26.32 -10.27 -27.01
C ILE A 87 -27.04 -10.81 -25.76
N PHE A 88 -27.89 -9.98 -25.17
CA PHE A 88 -28.66 -10.32 -23.97
C PHE A 88 -29.47 -11.62 -24.12
N LYS A 89 -30.12 -11.82 -25.27
CA LYS A 89 -30.94 -13.00 -25.54
C LYS A 89 -30.15 -14.31 -25.58
N GLN A 90 -28.88 -14.27 -25.91
CA GLN A 90 -27.98 -15.43 -26.02
C GLN A 90 -27.20 -15.70 -24.75
N ALA A 91 -27.24 -14.76 -23.82
CA ALA A 91 -26.42 -14.81 -22.62
C ALA A 91 -27.13 -15.48 -21.45
N ARG A 92 -26.37 -16.19 -20.63
CA ARG A 92 -26.79 -16.57 -19.28
C ARG A 92 -26.56 -15.39 -18.35
N ILE A 93 -27.60 -15.01 -17.59
CA ILE A 93 -27.48 -13.93 -16.60
C ILE A 93 -27.15 -14.55 -15.26
N VAL A 94 -26.08 -14.06 -14.65
CA VAL A 94 -25.61 -14.42 -13.30
C VAL A 94 -25.54 -13.16 -12.47
N SER A 95 -26.07 -13.17 -11.27
CA SER A 95 -25.88 -12.08 -10.30
C SER A 95 -25.11 -12.62 -9.11
N VAL A 96 -24.07 -11.87 -8.71
CA VAL A 96 -23.23 -12.20 -7.58
C VAL A 96 -23.15 -10.99 -6.68
N SER A 97 -23.60 -11.14 -5.46
CA SER A 97 -23.60 -10.06 -4.47
C SER A 97 -23.24 -10.57 -3.07
N ILE A 98 -22.84 -9.64 -2.20
CA ILE A 98 -22.64 -9.95 -0.78
C ILE A 98 -23.91 -10.48 -0.13
N SER A 99 -25.10 -10.06 -0.59
CA SER A 99 -26.37 -10.57 -0.09
C SER A 99 -26.59 -12.04 -0.44
N ASP A 100 -26.09 -12.51 -1.58
CA ASP A 100 -26.19 -13.92 -1.98
C ASP A 100 -25.26 -14.81 -1.15
N LEU A 101 -24.09 -14.28 -0.79
CA LEU A 101 -23.15 -14.96 0.11
C LEU A 101 -23.68 -15.07 1.55
N PHE A 102 -24.45 -14.07 2.02
CA PHE A 102 -24.93 -13.96 3.40
C PHE A 102 -26.43 -13.64 3.49
N PRO A 103 -27.31 -14.48 2.95
CA PRO A 103 -28.74 -14.15 2.83
C PRO A 103 -29.48 -14.03 4.17
N ARG A 104 -28.87 -14.45 5.27
CA ARG A 104 -29.43 -14.36 6.62
C ARG A 104 -29.01 -13.09 7.37
N LEU A 105 -28.04 -12.31 6.86
CA LEU A 105 -27.55 -11.10 7.49
C LEU A 105 -28.15 -9.86 6.81
N ASN A 106 -28.18 -8.75 7.54
CA ASN A 106 -28.63 -7.49 6.99
C ASN A 106 -27.61 -6.96 5.97
N PHE A 107 -28.06 -6.79 4.73
CA PHE A 107 -27.22 -6.40 3.60
C PHE A 107 -26.49 -5.07 3.82
N THR A 108 -27.18 -4.06 4.34
CA THR A 108 -26.56 -2.72 4.51
C THR A 108 -25.41 -2.74 5.50
N VAL A 109 -25.48 -3.58 6.52
CA VAL A 109 -24.40 -3.77 7.50
C VAL A 109 -23.24 -4.53 6.88
N VAL A 110 -23.52 -5.65 6.20
CA VAL A 110 -22.46 -6.51 5.64
C VAL A 110 -21.75 -5.83 4.47
N ARG A 111 -22.47 -5.09 3.63
CA ARG A 111 -21.89 -4.30 2.54
C ARG A 111 -20.86 -3.25 3.03
N GLY A 112 -21.04 -2.72 4.23
CA GLY A 112 -20.12 -1.78 4.85
C GLY A 112 -18.88 -2.42 5.47
N LEU A 113 -18.68 -3.74 5.36
CA LEU A 113 -17.48 -4.42 5.84
C LEU A 113 -16.34 -4.31 4.81
N GLU A 114 -15.13 -4.18 5.31
CA GLU A 114 -13.94 -4.28 4.47
C GLU A 114 -13.79 -5.71 3.91
N ARG A 115 -13.26 -5.81 2.70
CA ARG A 115 -13.05 -7.09 1.98
C ARG A 115 -12.33 -8.15 2.82
N LYS A 116 -11.31 -7.75 3.55
CA LYS A 116 -10.53 -8.65 4.43
C LYS A 116 -11.38 -9.44 5.44
N HIS A 117 -12.57 -8.94 5.79
CA HIS A 117 -13.47 -9.61 6.74
C HIS A 117 -14.44 -10.58 6.10
N ILE A 118 -14.60 -10.59 4.76
CA ILE A 118 -15.56 -11.47 4.06
C ILE A 118 -15.16 -12.93 4.20
N ALA A 119 -13.87 -13.26 4.13
CA ALA A 119 -13.39 -14.64 4.31
C ALA A 119 -13.72 -15.18 5.71
N ASN A 120 -13.40 -14.41 6.76
CA ASN A 120 -13.69 -14.79 8.13
C ASN A 120 -15.20 -14.91 8.39
N LEU A 121 -16.01 -14.01 7.77
CA LEU A 121 -17.44 -14.06 7.86
C LEU A 121 -18.01 -15.32 7.17
N PHE A 122 -17.45 -15.71 6.04
CA PHE A 122 -17.86 -16.90 5.32
C PHE A 122 -17.49 -18.19 6.08
N GLU A 123 -16.35 -18.24 6.73
CA GLU A 123 -15.97 -19.33 7.63
C GLU A 123 -16.92 -19.45 8.82
N SER A 124 -17.38 -18.31 9.35
CA SER A 124 -18.31 -18.22 10.48
C SER A 124 -19.79 -18.43 10.08
N ARG A 125 -20.09 -18.66 8.79
CA ARG A 125 -21.47 -18.74 8.28
C ARG A 125 -22.36 -19.79 8.96
N ALA A 126 -21.77 -20.88 9.45
CA ALA A 126 -22.49 -21.93 10.16
C ALA A 126 -23.04 -21.44 11.52
N SER A 127 -22.38 -20.44 12.11
CA SER A 127 -22.78 -19.83 13.39
C SER A 127 -23.80 -18.69 13.23
N ILE A 128 -24.14 -18.30 11.99
CA ILE A 128 -25.14 -17.26 11.75
C ILE A 128 -26.49 -17.73 12.30
N PRO A 129 -27.16 -16.94 13.16
CA PRO A 129 -28.46 -17.30 13.72
C PRO A 129 -29.50 -17.66 12.64
N LEU A 130 -30.35 -18.62 12.94
CA LEU A 130 -31.40 -19.06 12.02
C LEU A 130 -32.42 -17.94 11.74
N GLY A 131 -32.89 -17.88 10.50
CA GLY A 131 -33.84 -16.87 10.03
C GLY A 131 -33.13 -15.59 9.50
N ILE A 132 -33.93 -14.62 9.05
CA ILE A 132 -33.44 -13.32 8.57
C ILE A 132 -33.11 -12.45 9.77
N ASN A 133 -31.85 -12.05 9.89
CA ASN A 133 -31.38 -11.21 10.98
C ASN A 133 -31.47 -9.73 10.57
N GLY A 134 -32.18 -8.94 11.40
CA GLY A 134 -32.21 -7.49 11.23
C GLY A 134 -30.85 -6.85 11.55
N GLU A 135 -30.78 -5.51 11.36
CA GLU A 135 -29.54 -4.72 11.59
C GLU A 135 -28.92 -5.00 12.95
N TYR A 136 -29.73 -4.97 14.01
CA TYR A 136 -29.26 -5.17 15.38
C TYR A 136 -28.53 -6.51 15.58
N LYS A 137 -29.19 -7.61 15.23
CA LYS A 137 -28.61 -8.96 15.37
C LYS A 137 -27.42 -9.20 14.47
N THR A 138 -27.44 -8.59 13.29
CA THR A 138 -26.30 -8.67 12.35
C THR A 138 -25.07 -7.95 12.96
N CYS A 139 -25.26 -6.76 13.54
CA CYS A 139 -24.19 -6.05 14.21
C CYS A 139 -23.61 -6.83 15.40
N GLU A 140 -24.46 -7.42 16.25
CA GLU A 140 -24.02 -8.26 17.37
C GLU A 140 -23.18 -9.45 16.87
N PHE A 141 -23.72 -10.18 15.88
CA PHE A 141 -23.01 -11.32 15.31
C PHE A 141 -21.63 -10.94 14.75
N LEU A 142 -21.55 -9.83 14.01
CA LEU A 142 -20.27 -9.37 13.44
C LEU A 142 -19.28 -8.95 14.52
N LEU A 143 -19.72 -8.20 15.53
CA LEU A 143 -18.84 -7.77 16.63
C LEU A 143 -18.27 -8.94 17.39
N GLU A 144 -19.07 -9.97 17.68
CA GLU A 144 -18.62 -11.14 18.42
C GLU A 144 -17.73 -12.07 17.58
N ASN A 145 -18.13 -12.39 16.33
CA ASN A 145 -17.48 -13.44 15.56
C ASN A 145 -16.36 -12.93 14.63
N ILE A 146 -16.40 -11.67 14.20
CA ILE A 146 -15.38 -11.10 13.29
C ILE A 146 -14.40 -10.23 14.07
N PHE A 147 -14.89 -9.39 14.98
CA PHE A 147 -14.04 -8.46 15.75
C PHE A 147 -13.69 -8.98 17.13
N SER A 148 -14.21 -10.14 17.57
CA SER A 148 -14.01 -10.71 18.90
C SER A 148 -14.29 -9.68 20.02
N PHE A 149 -15.31 -8.85 19.82
CA PHE A 149 -15.61 -7.71 20.65
C PHE A 149 -16.97 -7.84 21.33
N SER A 150 -16.99 -7.71 22.66
CA SER A 150 -18.22 -7.64 23.47
C SER A 150 -18.39 -6.26 24.07
N VAL A 151 -19.49 -5.59 23.69
CA VAL A 151 -19.88 -4.29 24.25
C VAL A 151 -20.14 -4.39 25.78
N GLU A 152 -20.52 -5.56 26.25
CA GLU A 152 -20.84 -5.78 27.68
C GLU A 152 -19.61 -5.62 28.58
N SER A 153 -18.42 -5.93 28.08
CA SER A 153 -17.15 -5.81 28.82
C SER A 153 -16.75 -4.35 29.13
N ILE A 154 -17.32 -3.37 28.43
CA ILE A 154 -16.97 -1.96 28.55
C ILE A 154 -17.80 -1.29 29.67
N ASN A 155 -17.31 -1.31 30.91
CA ASN A 155 -18.03 -0.79 32.06
C ASN A 155 -17.26 0.28 32.88
N LYS A 156 -16.05 0.64 32.42
CA LYS A 156 -15.17 1.62 33.10
C LYS A 156 -14.57 2.57 32.07
N ASP A 157 -14.24 3.78 32.52
CA ASP A 157 -13.61 4.82 31.68
C ASP A 157 -12.38 4.31 30.91
N ARG A 158 -11.51 3.59 31.60
CA ARG A 158 -10.31 3.02 30.99
C ARG A 158 -10.64 2.02 29.87
N ALA A 159 -11.64 1.15 30.09
CA ALA A 159 -12.05 0.18 29.07
C ALA A 159 -12.68 0.90 27.87
N PHE A 160 -13.46 1.95 28.11
CA PHE A 160 -14.05 2.76 27.05
C PHE A 160 -12.98 3.51 26.25
N LEU A 161 -12.03 4.14 26.91
CA LEU A 161 -10.92 4.82 26.24
C LEU A 161 -10.07 3.83 25.41
N THR A 162 -9.76 2.65 25.95
CA THR A 162 -9.03 1.61 25.22
C THR A 162 -9.81 1.15 23.98
N MET A 163 -11.12 0.97 24.11
CA MET A 163 -11.98 0.62 22.98
C MET A 163 -11.98 1.72 21.92
N LEU A 164 -12.00 3.01 22.27
CA LEU A 164 -11.91 4.10 21.29
C LEU A 164 -10.59 4.07 20.51
N PHE A 165 -9.48 3.74 21.16
CA PHE A 165 -8.21 3.52 20.47
C PHE A 165 -8.27 2.34 19.51
N TRP A 166 -8.86 1.19 19.93
CA TRP A 166 -9.04 0.05 19.00
C TRP A 166 -9.89 0.44 17.80
N LEU A 167 -11.00 1.13 18.05
CA LEU A 167 -11.97 1.50 17.04
C LEU A 167 -11.35 2.41 15.96
N HIS A 168 -10.57 3.42 16.38
CA HIS A 168 -10.09 4.47 15.48
C HIS A 168 -8.62 4.32 15.07
N CYS A 169 -7.79 3.63 15.83
CA CYS A 169 -6.38 3.43 15.51
C CYS A 169 -6.11 2.03 14.95
N ASP A 170 -6.58 0.99 15.67
CA ASP A 170 -6.16 -0.39 15.41
C ASP A 170 -7.06 -1.04 14.34
N TRP A 171 -8.38 -0.93 14.50
CA TRP A 171 -9.33 -1.53 13.55
C TRP A 171 -9.68 -0.61 12.39
N LYS A 172 -9.60 0.71 12.60
CA LYS A 172 -10.08 1.74 11.66
C LYS A 172 -11.48 1.41 11.17
N LEU A 173 -12.38 1.06 12.10
CA LEU A 173 -13.73 0.59 11.78
C LEU A 173 -14.55 1.70 11.13
N GLU A 174 -14.70 1.66 9.81
CA GLU A 174 -15.43 2.67 9.03
C GLU A 174 -16.94 2.32 8.88
N ASN A 175 -17.34 1.09 9.24
CA ASN A 175 -18.73 0.67 9.15
C ASN A 175 -19.63 1.45 10.10
N ILE A 176 -20.38 2.40 9.57
CA ILE A 176 -21.26 3.29 10.33
C ILE A 176 -22.37 2.57 11.11
N HIS A 177 -22.85 1.43 10.61
CA HIS A 177 -23.88 0.63 11.30
C HIS A 177 -23.31 0.00 12.57
N LEU A 178 -22.09 -0.55 12.49
CA LEU A 178 -21.39 -1.09 13.65
C LEU A 178 -21.04 0.01 14.67
N GLN A 179 -20.53 1.14 14.22
CA GLN A 179 -20.24 2.30 15.08
C GLN A 179 -21.50 2.78 15.81
N LYS A 180 -22.62 2.98 15.10
CA LYS A 180 -23.89 3.40 15.69
C LYS A 180 -24.45 2.36 16.65
N HIS A 181 -24.28 1.06 16.33
CA HIS A 181 -24.71 -0.01 17.21
C HIS A 181 -23.93 0.02 18.54
N ILE A 182 -22.60 0.10 18.48
CA ILE A 182 -21.72 0.23 19.64
C ILE A 182 -22.12 1.47 20.47
N ALA A 183 -22.26 2.62 19.82
CA ALA A 183 -22.63 3.88 20.47
C ALA A 183 -23.98 3.77 21.22
N ARG A 184 -25.01 3.23 20.58
CA ARG A 184 -26.35 3.04 21.19
C ARG A 184 -26.32 2.14 22.42
N GLN A 185 -25.52 1.07 22.38
CA GLN A 185 -25.36 0.14 23.50
C GLN A 185 -24.65 0.81 24.69
N LEU A 186 -23.53 1.49 24.41
CA LEU A 186 -22.71 2.14 25.43
C LEU A 186 -23.39 3.36 26.06
N THR A 187 -24.15 4.14 25.29
CA THR A 187 -24.89 5.31 25.81
C THR A 187 -25.93 4.92 26.88
N ARG A 188 -26.42 3.68 26.86
CA ARG A 188 -27.37 3.17 27.86
C ARG A 188 -26.71 2.80 29.18
N LYS A 189 -25.38 2.70 29.24
CA LYS A 189 -24.64 2.30 30.44
C LYS A 189 -24.51 3.48 31.43
N PRO A 190 -25.00 3.34 32.66
CA PRO A 190 -24.92 4.41 33.67
C PRO A 190 -23.47 4.86 33.95
N SER A 191 -22.52 3.93 33.91
CA SER A 191 -21.10 4.18 34.14
C SER A 191 -20.43 5.09 33.09
N LEU A 192 -21.04 5.24 31.90
CA LEU A 192 -20.49 6.03 30.78
C LEU A 192 -21.32 7.31 30.49
N LYS A 193 -22.29 7.67 31.34
CA LYS A 193 -23.16 8.84 31.11
C LYS A 193 -22.42 10.19 31.03
N HIS A 194 -21.23 10.25 31.63
CA HIS A 194 -20.40 11.46 31.59
C HIS A 194 -19.55 11.59 30.30
N TRP A 195 -19.63 10.62 29.39
CA TRP A 195 -18.95 10.66 28.09
C TRP A 195 -19.87 11.13 26.95
N ASP A 196 -19.30 11.77 25.93
CA ASP A 196 -19.95 12.00 24.63
C ASP A 196 -19.85 10.75 23.75
N VAL A 197 -20.41 9.63 24.26
CA VAL A 197 -20.24 8.30 23.66
C VAL A 197 -20.53 8.29 22.16
N GLU A 198 -21.65 8.87 21.74
CA GLU A 198 -22.06 8.85 20.35
C GLU A 198 -21.04 9.57 19.45
N LYS A 199 -20.65 10.79 19.84
CA LYS A 199 -19.69 11.58 19.05
C LYS A 199 -18.33 10.90 18.95
N LEU A 200 -17.84 10.36 20.08
CA LEU A 200 -16.51 9.77 20.15
C LEU A 200 -16.42 8.41 19.46
N VAL A 201 -17.51 7.63 19.42
CA VAL A 201 -17.56 6.33 18.76
C VAL A 201 -17.76 6.47 17.26
N THR A 202 -18.58 7.44 16.81
CA THR A 202 -18.95 7.54 15.37
C THR A 202 -18.03 8.43 14.55
N SER A 203 -17.07 9.12 15.17
CA SER A 203 -16.16 10.03 14.47
C SER A 203 -14.76 9.98 15.05
N ALA A 204 -13.82 9.54 14.24
CA ALA A 204 -12.40 9.58 14.57
C ALA A 204 -11.92 11.02 14.84
N ASN A 205 -12.34 12.00 14.03
CA ASN A 205 -11.96 13.40 14.23
C ASN A 205 -12.43 13.93 15.58
N ASN A 206 -13.66 13.63 15.99
CA ASN A 206 -14.13 14.01 17.33
C ASN A 206 -13.31 13.35 18.44
N PHE A 207 -12.85 12.14 18.23
CA PHE A 207 -11.96 11.47 19.19
C PHE A 207 -10.57 12.13 19.24
N TRP A 208 -10.02 12.54 18.07
CA TRP A 208 -8.75 13.29 18.04
C TRP A 208 -8.89 14.65 18.72
N ASP A 209 -9.96 15.39 18.44
CA ASP A 209 -10.25 16.67 19.11
C ASP A 209 -10.37 16.49 20.62
N PHE A 210 -11.04 15.43 21.08
CA PHE A 210 -11.15 15.09 22.50
C PHE A 210 -9.77 14.81 23.12
N LEU A 211 -8.95 14.01 22.45
CA LEU A 211 -7.59 13.73 22.92
C LEU A 211 -6.73 14.99 22.94
N GLN A 212 -6.86 15.86 21.93
CA GLN A 212 -6.15 17.14 21.84
C GLN A 212 -6.49 18.05 23.03
N GLU A 213 -7.78 18.19 23.38
CA GLU A 213 -8.20 18.96 24.54
C GLU A 213 -7.56 18.45 25.83
N ARG A 214 -7.57 17.13 26.03
CA ARG A 214 -7.01 16.48 27.24
C ARG A 214 -5.49 16.52 27.24
N TRP A 215 -4.87 16.45 26.06
CA TRP A 215 -3.42 16.55 25.89
C TRP A 215 -2.92 17.93 26.30
N GLU A 216 -3.56 19.00 25.85
CA GLU A 216 -3.22 20.37 26.26
C GLU A 216 -3.36 20.58 27.75
N TYR A 217 -4.43 20.03 28.34
CA TYR A 217 -4.63 20.08 29.77
C TYR A 217 -3.52 19.38 30.55
N TYR A 218 -3.15 18.18 30.11
CA TYR A 218 -2.06 17.39 30.69
C TYR A 218 -0.72 18.12 30.59
N ILE A 219 -0.39 18.70 29.45
CA ILE A 219 0.88 19.42 29.22
C ILE A 219 0.96 20.67 30.09
N LYS A 220 -0.12 21.45 30.17
CA LYS A 220 -0.15 22.73 30.91
C LYS A 220 -0.29 22.55 32.43
N GLU A 221 -0.37 21.30 32.91
CA GLU A 221 -0.59 20.99 34.35
C GLU A 221 -1.75 21.80 34.98
N GLN A 222 -2.80 21.99 34.20
CA GLN A 222 -3.95 22.79 34.66
C GLN A 222 -4.73 22.05 35.75
N LYS A 223 -5.10 22.75 36.78
CA LYS A 223 -5.86 22.16 37.92
C LYS A 223 -7.38 22.19 37.72
N SER A 224 -7.89 23.02 36.82
CA SER A 224 -9.32 23.10 36.48
C SER A 224 -9.50 23.64 35.05
N CYS A 225 -10.46 23.08 34.32
CA CYS A 225 -10.88 23.59 33.02
C CYS A 225 -12.40 23.43 32.89
N ASP A 226 -13.13 24.53 32.77
CA ASP A 226 -14.59 24.53 32.62
C ASP A 226 -15.06 24.62 31.17
N THR A 227 -14.14 24.59 30.20
CA THR A 227 -14.39 24.91 28.76
C THR A 227 -14.16 23.76 27.79
N PHE A 228 -14.19 22.51 28.25
CA PHE A 228 -14.06 21.38 27.34
C PHE A 228 -15.27 21.25 26.41
N LYS A 229 -14.98 21.07 25.13
CA LYS A 229 -15.96 20.80 24.06
C LYS A 229 -16.62 19.41 24.20
N PHE A 230 -15.84 18.43 24.64
CA PHE A 230 -16.30 17.06 24.83
C PHE A 230 -16.43 16.69 26.33
N ARG A 231 -17.46 15.91 26.62
CA ARG A 231 -17.62 15.31 27.95
C ARG A 231 -16.66 14.14 28.14
N GLY A 232 -16.29 13.85 29.36
CA GLY A 232 -15.43 12.73 29.74
C GLY A 232 -14.51 13.08 30.91
N PRO A 233 -13.65 12.14 31.33
CA PRO A 233 -12.66 12.41 32.34
C PRO A 233 -11.76 13.57 31.97
N VAL A 234 -11.42 14.40 32.93
CA VAL A 234 -10.47 15.51 32.76
C VAL A 234 -9.06 14.95 32.65
N ASP A 235 -8.69 14.10 33.60
CA ASP A 235 -7.37 13.46 33.63
C ASP A 235 -7.39 12.15 32.87
N LEU A 236 -6.73 12.11 31.74
CA LEU A 236 -6.49 10.87 31.03
C LEU A 236 -5.12 10.29 31.42
N PRO A 237 -5.02 8.97 31.57
CA PRO A 237 -3.79 8.33 32.00
C PRO A 237 -2.78 8.23 30.84
N PHE A 238 -2.32 9.38 30.32
CA PHE A 238 -1.38 9.45 29.19
C PHE A 238 -0.07 8.70 29.44
N ASP A 239 0.39 8.65 30.70
CA ASP A 239 1.59 7.92 31.09
C ASP A 239 1.39 6.41 31.23
N ASN A 240 0.15 5.91 31.08
CA ASN A 240 -0.13 4.49 31.19
C ASN A 240 0.51 3.71 30.06
N ASN A 241 1.20 2.61 30.37
CA ASN A 241 1.93 1.78 29.41
C ASN A 241 1.07 1.28 28.22
N ALA A 242 -0.25 1.15 28.38
CA ALA A 242 -1.15 0.75 27.30
C ALA A 242 -1.60 1.91 26.40
N ILE A 243 -1.58 3.16 26.91
CA ILE A 243 -2.07 4.36 26.23
C ILE A 243 -0.93 5.17 25.63
N ARG A 244 0.15 5.34 26.39
CA ARG A 244 1.32 6.13 25.99
C ARG A 244 1.83 5.81 24.57
N PRO A 245 1.94 4.54 24.15
CA PRO A 245 2.34 4.18 22.79
C PRO A 245 1.44 4.76 21.70
N ARG A 246 0.13 4.72 21.93
CA ARG A 246 -0.85 5.24 20.96
C ARG A 246 -0.81 6.76 20.89
N ILE A 247 -0.64 7.43 22.04
CA ILE A 247 -0.42 8.89 22.08
C ILE A 247 0.87 9.26 21.33
N PHE A 248 1.94 8.50 21.53
CA PHE A 248 3.19 8.71 20.79
C PHE A 248 2.97 8.61 19.27
N SER A 249 2.25 7.59 18.78
CA SER A 249 1.90 7.45 17.38
C SER A 249 1.05 8.62 16.86
N LEU A 250 0.12 9.11 17.67
CA LEU A 250 -0.73 10.26 17.32
C LEU A 250 0.05 11.58 17.29
N LEU A 251 1.01 11.77 18.21
CA LEU A 251 1.92 12.91 18.20
C LEU A 251 2.83 12.86 16.95
N SER A 252 3.38 11.69 16.66
CA SER A 252 4.22 11.48 15.46
C SER A 252 3.45 11.69 14.17
N ALA A 253 2.16 11.32 14.13
CA ALA A 253 1.27 11.54 12.99
C ALA A 253 0.68 12.95 12.92
N GLY A 254 1.03 13.85 13.88
CA GLY A 254 0.50 15.20 13.93
C GLY A 254 -1.00 15.30 14.23
N LYS A 255 -1.62 14.21 14.72
CA LYS A 255 -3.04 14.18 15.11
C LYS A 255 -3.28 14.86 16.46
N ILE A 256 -2.26 14.92 17.30
CA ILE A 256 -2.19 15.64 18.56
C ILE A 256 -0.93 16.50 18.51
N ASN A 257 -1.01 17.75 18.92
CA ASN A 257 0.11 18.70 18.91
C ASN A 257 0.01 19.70 20.05
N THR A 258 0.92 20.65 20.09
CA THR A 258 0.85 21.83 20.97
C THR A 258 1.54 23.00 20.30
N ASP A 259 0.93 24.18 20.42
CA ASP A 259 1.47 25.43 19.88
C ASP A 259 2.32 26.22 20.91
N SER A 260 2.39 25.74 22.16
CA SER A 260 3.15 26.43 23.21
C SER A 260 4.61 25.93 23.30
N ILE A 261 5.54 26.85 23.55
CA ILE A 261 6.98 26.52 23.73
C ILE A 261 7.14 25.54 24.91
N GLU A 262 6.41 25.77 26.01
CA GLU A 262 6.40 24.86 27.17
C GLU A 262 5.85 23.48 26.81
N GLY A 263 4.81 23.43 25.97
CA GLY A 263 4.27 22.19 25.45
C GLY A 263 5.24 21.44 24.56
N ILE A 264 5.99 22.14 23.70
CA ILE A 264 7.03 21.54 22.86
C ILE A 264 8.13 20.92 23.72
N GLN A 265 8.55 21.60 24.80
CA GLN A 265 9.51 21.05 25.75
C GLN A 265 8.98 19.81 26.46
N LYS A 266 7.74 19.85 26.95
CA LYS A 266 7.10 18.66 27.57
C LYS A 266 6.84 17.52 26.61
N ILE A 267 6.50 17.79 25.36
CA ILE A 267 6.48 16.75 24.34
C ILE A 267 7.88 16.17 24.16
N ALA A 268 8.91 16.99 24.07
CA ALA A 268 10.29 16.54 23.97
C ALA A 268 10.68 15.70 25.21
N GLU A 269 10.31 16.08 26.41
CA GLU A 269 10.49 15.32 27.65
C GLU A 269 9.66 14.03 27.65
N TYR A 270 8.39 14.08 27.24
CA TYR A 270 7.52 12.93 27.11
C TYR A 270 8.06 11.93 26.06
N LEU A 271 8.65 12.44 24.99
CA LEU A 271 9.30 11.67 23.95
C LEU A 271 10.75 11.24 24.35
N SER A 272 11.48 12.09 25.10
CA SER A 272 12.89 11.86 25.49
C SER A 272 13.03 11.15 26.84
N GLY A 273 11.98 11.01 27.60
CA GLY A 273 11.98 10.24 28.86
C GLY A 273 12.43 8.82 28.61
N ASP A 274 13.75 8.62 28.70
CA ASP A 274 14.52 7.41 28.46
C ASP A 274 13.99 6.61 27.24
N THR A 275 14.26 7.15 26.05
CA THR A 275 13.79 6.59 24.76
C THR A 275 14.12 5.11 24.57
N SER A 276 15.10 4.59 25.34
CA SER A 276 15.43 3.18 25.37
C SER A 276 14.39 2.30 26.06
N TYR A 277 13.62 2.83 27.02
CA TYR A 277 12.64 2.05 27.78
C TYR A 277 11.19 2.25 27.35
N ALA A 278 10.82 3.40 26.79
CA ALA A 278 9.44 3.69 26.40
C ALA A 278 9.09 3.17 24.97
N THR A 279 10.06 3.17 24.06
CA THR A 279 9.86 2.60 22.72
C THR A 279 9.94 1.07 22.69
N MET A 280 10.68 0.45 23.59
CA MET A 280 10.87 -0.99 23.62
C MET A 280 9.57 -1.81 23.81
N PRO A 281 8.63 -1.44 24.73
CA PRO A 281 7.35 -2.16 24.84
C PRO A 281 6.48 -2.04 23.59
N ILE A 282 6.52 -0.90 22.90
CA ILE A 282 5.76 -0.66 21.65
C ILE A 282 6.34 -1.51 20.54
N ILE A 283 7.65 -1.43 20.38
CA ILE A 283 8.39 -2.22 19.42
C ILE A 283 8.14 -3.70 19.66
N SER A 284 8.15 -4.17 20.92
CA SER A 284 7.89 -5.57 21.27
C SER A 284 6.45 -6.00 20.94
N ASP A 285 5.45 -5.19 21.28
CA ASP A 285 4.04 -5.51 20.97
C ASP A 285 3.78 -5.48 19.46
N LEU A 286 4.30 -4.49 18.75
CA LEU A 286 4.20 -4.40 17.28
C LEU A 286 4.94 -5.57 16.62
N GLN A 287 6.11 -5.91 17.12
CA GLN A 287 6.89 -7.04 16.62
C GLN A 287 6.15 -8.38 16.81
N GLN A 288 5.52 -8.61 17.95
CA GLN A 288 4.71 -9.80 18.17
C GLN A 288 3.51 -9.86 17.22
N ARG A 289 2.79 -8.74 17.03
CA ARG A 289 1.66 -8.66 16.09
C ARG A 289 2.10 -8.97 14.67
N ILE A 290 3.20 -8.38 14.21
CA ILE A 290 3.78 -8.62 12.89
C ILE A 290 4.17 -10.09 12.74
N GLN A 291 4.80 -10.70 13.73
CA GLN A 291 5.21 -12.09 13.67
C GLN A 291 4.03 -13.05 13.42
N HIS A 292 2.86 -12.76 14.02
CA HIS A 292 1.64 -13.57 13.82
C HIS A 292 0.92 -13.26 12.49
N ARG A 293 1.24 -12.17 11.83
CA ARG A 293 0.59 -11.71 10.59
C ARG A 293 1.42 -11.94 9.33
N ILE A 294 2.60 -12.56 9.43
CA ILE A 294 3.44 -12.84 8.25
C ILE A 294 2.62 -13.68 7.25
N PRO A 295 2.42 -13.19 6.01
CA PRO A 295 1.61 -13.90 5.02
C PRO A 295 2.17 -15.29 4.72
N ALA A 296 1.28 -16.22 4.39
CA ALA A 296 1.66 -17.57 3.97
C ALA A 296 2.12 -17.55 2.50
N GLU A 297 2.79 -18.64 2.05
CA GLU A 297 3.30 -18.76 0.67
C GLU A 297 2.19 -18.73 -0.40
N ASN A 298 0.96 -19.06 -0.05
CA ASN A 298 -0.20 -19.00 -0.94
C ASN A 298 -1.08 -17.76 -0.72
N SER A 299 -0.61 -16.76 0.01
CA SER A 299 -1.35 -15.52 0.23
C SER A 299 -1.42 -14.69 -1.05
N SER A 300 -2.50 -13.92 -1.22
CA SER A 300 -2.61 -12.93 -2.29
C SER A 300 -1.57 -11.82 -2.15
N PHE A 301 -1.28 -11.13 -3.24
CA PHE A 301 -0.31 -10.03 -3.23
C PHE A 301 -0.74 -8.88 -2.31
N ASP A 302 -2.04 -8.60 -2.17
CA ASP A 302 -2.57 -7.55 -1.29
C ASP A 302 -2.15 -7.75 0.16
N LYS A 303 -2.16 -9.02 0.64
CA LYS A 303 -1.71 -9.33 2.00
C LYS A 303 -0.23 -9.01 2.22
N TRP A 304 0.60 -9.18 1.18
CA TRP A 304 2.00 -8.79 1.25
C TRP A 304 2.19 -7.27 1.21
N LEU A 305 1.36 -6.54 0.44
CA LEU A 305 1.39 -5.08 0.41
C LEU A 305 0.95 -4.49 1.76
N GLU A 306 -0.17 -4.96 2.33
CA GLU A 306 -0.62 -4.57 3.67
C GLU A 306 0.43 -4.89 4.76
N PHE A 307 1.00 -6.09 4.70
CA PHE A 307 2.03 -6.52 5.64
C PHE A 307 3.30 -5.67 5.54
N ALA A 308 3.68 -5.28 4.33
CA ALA A 308 4.86 -4.45 4.10
C ALA A 308 4.73 -3.05 4.73
N GLU A 309 3.52 -2.49 4.77
CA GLU A 309 3.27 -1.21 5.48
C GLU A 309 3.48 -1.37 6.99
N ASP A 310 2.90 -2.41 7.61
CA ASP A 310 3.13 -2.71 9.04
C ASP A 310 4.62 -2.96 9.34
N TRP A 311 5.31 -3.70 8.47
CA TRP A 311 6.73 -3.97 8.58
C TRP A 311 7.58 -2.72 8.43
N ALA A 312 7.20 -1.82 7.52
CA ALA A 312 7.87 -0.54 7.31
C ALA A 312 7.75 0.37 8.54
N ASP A 313 6.58 0.44 9.18
CA ASP A 313 6.38 1.20 10.41
C ASP A 313 7.29 0.68 11.53
N LEU A 314 7.36 -0.63 11.74
CA LEU A 314 8.25 -1.24 12.72
C LEU A 314 9.73 -0.95 12.41
N THR A 315 10.14 -1.12 11.15
CA THR A 315 11.52 -0.88 10.71
C THR A 315 11.91 0.59 10.87
N SER A 316 10.99 1.52 10.60
CA SER A 316 11.18 2.96 10.82
C SER A 316 11.42 3.29 12.29
N LEU A 317 10.65 2.66 13.20
CA LEU A 317 10.84 2.82 14.66
C LEU A 317 12.21 2.30 15.12
N TYR A 318 12.64 1.15 14.62
CA TYR A 318 13.98 0.61 14.91
C TYR A 318 15.07 1.53 14.38
N ALA A 319 14.95 2.04 13.16
CA ALA A 319 15.93 2.97 12.59
C ALA A 319 15.99 4.28 13.39
N ALA A 320 14.86 4.79 13.85
CA ALA A 320 14.81 5.96 14.72
C ALA A 320 15.45 5.71 16.10
N SER A 321 15.30 4.51 16.66
CA SER A 321 15.88 4.15 17.96
C SER A 321 17.41 3.91 17.92
N GLY A 322 17.95 3.65 16.74
CA GLY A 322 19.37 3.33 16.54
C GLY A 322 19.80 1.95 17.07
N LYS A 323 18.86 1.11 17.48
CA LYS A 323 19.16 -0.19 18.12
C LYS A 323 18.33 -1.31 17.50
N PHE A 324 18.87 -1.97 16.49
CA PHE A 324 18.28 -3.19 15.94
C PHE A 324 18.59 -4.39 16.85
N SER A 325 17.56 -4.98 17.45
CA SER A 325 17.71 -6.15 18.31
C SER A 325 18.03 -7.39 17.53
N LYS A 326 18.56 -8.42 18.20
CA LYS A 326 18.81 -9.73 17.60
C LYS A 326 17.49 -10.38 17.14
N GLU A 327 16.44 -10.21 17.91
CA GLU A 327 15.09 -10.69 17.61
C GLU A 327 14.50 -10.04 16.37
N PHE A 328 14.75 -8.72 16.18
CA PHE A 328 14.38 -8.02 14.94
C PHE A 328 15.07 -8.63 13.72
N LYS A 329 16.38 -8.83 13.80
CA LYS A 329 17.15 -9.42 12.67
C LYS A 329 16.70 -10.86 12.36
N GLN A 330 16.36 -11.64 13.37
CA GLN A 330 15.79 -12.97 13.17
C GLN A 330 14.42 -12.90 12.48
N LEU A 331 13.53 -11.99 12.93
CA LEU A 331 12.23 -11.78 12.32
C LEU A 331 12.36 -11.31 10.87
N GLN A 332 13.25 -10.36 10.59
CA GLN A 332 13.58 -9.89 9.23
C GLN A 332 14.00 -11.06 8.33
N GLY A 333 14.86 -11.94 8.83
CA GLY A 333 15.28 -13.15 8.10
C GLY A 333 14.11 -14.09 7.76
N ILE A 334 13.19 -14.32 8.72
CA ILE A 334 11.99 -15.15 8.50
C ILE A 334 11.08 -14.52 7.44
N ILE A 335 10.83 -13.20 7.55
CA ILE A 335 9.97 -12.47 6.61
C ILE A 335 10.55 -12.56 5.20
N ASN A 336 11.84 -12.22 5.04
CA ASN A 336 12.49 -12.19 3.73
C ASN A 336 12.61 -13.58 3.09
N THR A 337 12.78 -14.65 3.90
CA THR A 337 12.75 -16.02 3.40
C THR A 337 11.36 -16.38 2.85
N ARG A 338 10.28 -16.10 3.59
CA ARG A 338 8.91 -16.35 3.12
C ARG A 338 8.53 -15.50 1.92
N PHE A 339 8.90 -14.23 1.95
CA PHE A 339 8.62 -13.31 0.84
C PHE A 339 9.30 -13.78 -0.44
N LYS A 340 10.56 -14.21 -0.35
CA LYS A 340 11.28 -14.81 -1.48
C LYS A 340 10.56 -16.04 -2.04
N SER A 341 10.18 -16.99 -1.17
CA SER A 341 9.43 -18.19 -1.61
C SER A 341 8.12 -17.81 -2.30
N TRP A 342 7.42 -16.79 -1.79
CA TRP A 342 6.22 -16.26 -2.42
C TRP A 342 6.50 -15.60 -3.79
N LEU A 343 7.55 -14.78 -3.90
CA LEU A 343 7.96 -14.16 -5.16
C LEU A 343 8.31 -15.20 -6.23
N ASP A 344 9.03 -16.25 -5.88
CA ASP A 344 9.40 -17.32 -6.81
C ASP A 344 8.15 -17.98 -7.46
N LEU A 345 7.04 -18.05 -6.73
CA LEU A 345 5.78 -18.63 -7.20
C LEU A 345 4.86 -17.64 -7.93
N HIS A 346 4.84 -16.39 -7.51
CA HIS A 346 3.76 -15.45 -7.89
C HIS A 346 4.22 -14.26 -8.73
N PHE A 347 5.51 -13.87 -8.70
CA PHE A 347 5.97 -12.64 -9.37
C PHE A 347 5.65 -12.60 -10.86
N SER A 348 5.75 -13.73 -11.55
CA SER A 348 5.45 -13.82 -12.99
C SER A 348 4.01 -13.46 -13.32
N SER A 349 3.08 -13.75 -12.43
CA SER A 349 1.65 -13.47 -12.62
C SER A 349 1.27 -12.02 -12.38
N LEU A 350 2.03 -11.27 -11.56
CA LEU A 350 1.73 -9.89 -11.20
C LEU A 350 1.66 -8.94 -12.40
N ALA A 351 2.50 -9.19 -13.42
CA ALA A 351 2.52 -8.37 -14.63
C ALA A 351 1.24 -8.52 -15.48
N SER A 352 0.52 -9.64 -15.32
CA SER A 352 -0.70 -9.96 -16.08
C SER A 352 -1.98 -9.50 -15.40
N LEU A 353 -1.90 -9.06 -14.14
CA LEU A 353 -3.07 -8.61 -13.39
C LEU A 353 -3.65 -7.32 -13.98
N PRO A 354 -4.98 -7.21 -14.12
CA PRO A 354 -5.64 -5.96 -14.53
C PRO A 354 -5.68 -5.01 -13.33
N PRO A 355 -4.85 -3.93 -13.32
CA PRO A 355 -4.78 -3.09 -12.15
C PRO A 355 -5.91 -2.06 -12.13
N GLN A 356 -6.74 -2.10 -11.11
CA GLN A 356 -7.45 -0.89 -10.64
C GLN A 356 -6.48 0.03 -9.90
N THR A 357 -5.64 -0.53 -9.05
CA THR A 357 -4.43 0.06 -8.46
C THR A 357 -3.20 -0.59 -9.06
N PRO A 358 -2.11 0.13 -9.32
CA PRO A 358 -0.89 -0.47 -9.81
C PRO A 358 -0.37 -1.54 -8.84
N VAL A 359 -0.23 -2.76 -9.31
CA VAL A 359 0.40 -3.86 -8.56
C VAL A 359 1.91 -3.84 -8.77
N LEU A 360 2.35 -3.59 -10.01
CA LEU A 360 3.75 -3.36 -10.37
C LEU A 360 3.96 -1.92 -10.81
N VAL A 361 5.13 -1.39 -10.59
CA VAL A 361 5.49 0.00 -10.91
C VAL A 361 5.29 0.38 -12.39
N ASN A 362 5.46 -0.56 -13.31
CA ASN A 362 5.20 -0.31 -14.74
C ASN A 362 3.72 -0.09 -15.08
N GLN A 363 2.81 -0.40 -14.18
CA GLN A 363 1.36 -0.23 -14.40
C GLN A 363 0.87 1.16 -14.02
N ILE A 364 1.72 2.03 -13.43
CA ILE A 364 1.36 3.38 -12.98
C ILE A 364 0.81 4.21 -14.13
N ILE A 365 1.50 4.27 -15.27
CA ILE A 365 1.07 5.05 -16.45
C ILE A 365 -0.31 4.58 -16.90
N ARG A 366 -0.52 3.29 -17.04
CA ARG A 366 -1.80 2.72 -17.47
C ARG A 366 -2.94 3.00 -16.49
N SER A 367 -2.66 2.98 -15.19
CA SER A 367 -3.66 3.32 -14.15
C SER A 367 -4.05 4.79 -14.23
N VAL A 368 -3.08 5.67 -14.44
CA VAL A 368 -3.32 7.11 -14.53
C VAL A 368 -3.99 7.49 -15.85
N SER A 369 -3.59 6.91 -16.99
CA SER A 369 -4.22 7.19 -18.28
C SER A 369 -5.73 6.95 -18.25
N ARG A 370 -6.19 5.87 -17.60
CA ARG A 370 -7.62 5.61 -17.40
C ARG A 370 -8.33 6.71 -16.60
N LYS A 371 -7.65 7.30 -15.59
CA LYS A 371 -8.20 8.42 -14.81
C LYS A 371 -8.23 9.72 -15.62
N ILE A 372 -7.33 9.87 -16.57
CA ILE A 372 -7.34 10.99 -17.51
C ILE A 372 -8.48 10.81 -18.53
N ASP A 373 -8.63 9.62 -19.10
CA ASP A 373 -9.65 9.30 -20.10
C ASP A 373 -11.08 9.48 -19.56
N ASN A 374 -11.31 9.13 -18.29
CA ASN A 374 -12.61 9.34 -17.65
C ASN A 374 -12.80 10.76 -17.08
N GLY A 375 -11.85 11.67 -17.31
CA GLY A 375 -11.92 13.07 -16.90
C GLY A 375 -11.65 13.35 -15.41
N SER A 376 -11.27 12.35 -14.62
CA SER A 376 -10.95 12.52 -13.19
C SER A 376 -9.66 13.32 -12.99
N ILE A 377 -8.71 13.22 -13.92
CA ILE A 377 -7.42 13.91 -13.90
C ILE A 377 -7.25 14.69 -15.20
N LYS A 378 -6.85 15.97 -15.11
CA LYS A 378 -6.55 16.82 -16.28
C LYS A 378 -5.07 17.03 -16.51
N LYS A 379 -4.28 17.11 -15.43
CA LYS A 379 -2.83 17.24 -15.44
C LYS A 379 -2.23 16.30 -14.43
N PHE A 380 -1.14 15.67 -14.79
CA PHE A 380 -0.51 14.63 -13.98
C PHE A 380 0.99 14.86 -13.79
N ALA A 381 1.47 14.75 -12.57
CA ALA A 381 2.88 14.79 -12.24
C ALA A 381 3.28 13.52 -11.46
N LEU A 382 4.23 12.79 -12.00
CA LEU A 382 4.86 11.65 -11.33
C LEU A 382 6.22 12.08 -10.77
N ILE A 383 6.42 11.90 -9.47
CA ILE A 383 7.70 12.12 -8.79
C ILE A 383 8.23 10.74 -8.38
N VAL A 384 9.31 10.31 -9.01
CA VAL A 384 10.03 9.09 -8.62
C VAL A 384 11.17 9.52 -7.70
N ILE A 385 11.11 9.10 -6.44
CA ILE A 385 12.21 9.31 -5.49
C ILE A 385 13.08 8.05 -5.53
N ASP A 386 14.25 8.17 -6.16
CA ASP A 386 15.20 7.09 -6.40
C ASP A 386 15.62 6.42 -5.09
N GLY A 387 15.36 5.13 -4.96
CA GLY A 387 15.74 4.33 -3.80
C GLY A 387 14.94 4.57 -2.51
N LEU A 388 13.75 5.20 -2.55
CA LEU A 388 12.94 5.45 -1.36
C LEU A 388 12.23 4.18 -0.89
N ALA A 389 12.65 3.61 0.23
CA ALA A 389 11.99 2.46 0.86
C ALA A 389 10.72 2.87 1.65
N LEU A 390 9.81 1.92 1.86
CA LEU A 390 8.56 2.15 2.61
C LEU A 390 8.80 2.64 4.05
N ASN A 391 9.80 2.13 4.76
CA ASN A 391 10.13 2.56 6.12
C ASN A 391 10.65 4.01 6.17
N GLN A 392 11.29 4.46 5.11
CA GLN A 392 11.73 5.85 4.95
C GLN A 392 10.55 6.75 4.61
N TRP A 393 9.63 6.26 3.77
CA TRP A 393 8.35 6.93 3.55
C TRP A 393 7.55 7.07 4.85
N ALA A 394 7.44 6.02 5.66
CA ALA A 394 6.79 6.07 6.97
C ALA A 394 7.38 7.14 7.89
N ALA A 395 8.70 7.39 7.80
CA ALA A 395 9.39 8.42 8.57
C ALA A 395 9.08 9.86 8.14
N ILE A 396 8.81 10.09 6.83
CA ILE A 396 8.61 11.44 6.26
C ILE A 396 7.13 11.79 6.02
N ARG A 397 6.27 10.78 5.89
CA ARG A 397 4.84 10.95 5.65
C ARG A 397 4.17 11.94 6.62
N PRO A 398 4.40 11.87 7.95
CA PRO A 398 3.73 12.76 8.91
C PRO A 398 4.00 14.26 8.66
N ASP A 399 5.15 14.61 8.10
CA ASP A 399 5.48 16.01 7.79
C ASP A 399 4.72 16.53 6.57
N LEU A 400 4.47 15.67 5.59
CA LEU A 400 3.68 16.01 4.40
C LEU A 400 2.16 16.02 4.69
N GLU A 401 1.67 15.13 5.56
CA GLU A 401 0.25 15.07 5.98
C GLU A 401 -0.22 16.34 6.71
N LYS A 402 0.71 17.14 7.27
CA LYS A 402 0.40 18.45 7.84
C LYS A 402 -0.14 19.42 6.77
N CYS A 403 0.31 19.29 5.53
CA CYS A 403 0.04 20.23 4.45
C CYS A 403 -0.88 19.67 3.36
N PHE A 404 -0.93 18.36 3.19
CA PHE A 404 -1.61 17.69 2.07
C PHE A 404 -2.53 16.58 2.56
N GLU A 405 -3.54 16.28 1.75
CA GLU A 405 -4.31 15.05 1.88
C GLU A 405 -3.55 13.94 1.13
N ILE A 406 -3.22 12.86 1.84
CA ILE A 406 -2.36 11.80 1.33
C ILE A 406 -3.08 10.46 1.37
N THR A 407 -3.15 9.80 0.21
CA THR A 407 -3.54 8.39 0.13
C THR A 407 -2.30 7.57 -0.19
N SER A 408 -1.85 6.79 0.79
CA SER A 408 -0.67 5.93 0.69
C SER A 408 -1.10 4.50 0.40
N ASN A 409 -0.44 3.88 -0.56
CA ASN A 409 -0.51 2.47 -0.91
C ASN A 409 0.91 1.99 -1.25
N ALA A 410 1.05 0.70 -1.50
CA ALA A 410 2.30 0.10 -1.92
C ALA A 410 2.14 -0.65 -3.25
N CYS A 411 3.24 -0.88 -3.95
CA CYS A 411 3.30 -1.72 -5.16
C CYS A 411 4.68 -2.39 -5.26
N PHE A 412 4.80 -3.35 -6.18
CA PHE A 412 6.05 -4.08 -6.37
C PHE A 412 6.94 -3.35 -7.39
N ALA A 413 8.22 -3.21 -7.06
CA ALA A 413 9.29 -2.87 -7.99
C ALA A 413 9.62 -4.06 -8.91
N TRP A 414 10.32 -3.81 -10.02
CA TRP A 414 10.88 -4.89 -10.83
C TRP A 414 12.09 -5.52 -10.15
N ILE A 415 12.20 -6.83 -10.31
CA ILE A 415 13.33 -7.64 -9.84
C ILE A 415 14.22 -7.99 -11.04
N PRO A 416 15.55 -7.81 -10.91
CA PRO A 416 16.30 -7.26 -9.78
C PRO A 416 15.98 -5.79 -9.52
N THR A 417 16.04 -5.38 -8.26
CA THR A 417 15.73 -4.03 -7.80
C THR A 417 16.85 -3.04 -8.13
N LEU A 418 17.12 -2.93 -9.43
CA LEU A 418 18.13 -2.02 -9.99
C LEU A 418 17.45 -0.81 -10.62
N THR A 419 18.03 0.35 -10.40
CA THR A 419 17.55 1.63 -10.93
C THR A 419 17.33 1.57 -12.44
N SER A 420 18.29 1.03 -13.20
CA SER A 420 18.20 0.95 -14.66
C SER A 420 17.08 0.03 -15.17
N ILE A 421 16.62 -0.92 -14.37
CA ILE A 421 15.53 -1.85 -14.71
C ILE A 421 14.20 -1.28 -14.26
N SER A 422 14.06 -1.04 -12.96
CA SER A 422 12.77 -0.72 -12.37
C SER A 422 12.30 0.70 -12.73
N ARG A 423 13.20 1.69 -12.77
CA ARG A 423 12.84 3.07 -13.11
C ARG A 423 12.48 3.22 -14.60
N GLN A 424 13.18 2.53 -15.50
CA GLN A 424 12.75 2.50 -16.90
C GLN A 424 11.39 1.80 -17.07
N ALA A 425 11.07 0.77 -16.25
CA ALA A 425 9.75 0.16 -16.27
C ALA A 425 8.66 1.16 -15.87
N ILE A 426 8.92 2.02 -14.86
CA ILE A 426 8.01 3.11 -14.48
C ILE A 426 7.77 4.05 -15.67
N PHE A 427 8.83 4.60 -16.26
CA PHE A 427 8.74 5.65 -17.27
C PHE A 427 8.34 5.15 -18.65
N SER A 428 8.55 3.87 -18.96
CA SER A 428 8.05 3.27 -20.20
C SER A 428 6.64 2.72 -20.10
N GLY A 429 6.15 2.42 -18.89
CA GLY A 429 4.92 1.65 -18.69
C GLY A 429 5.01 0.21 -19.21
N LYS A 430 6.20 -0.31 -19.44
CA LYS A 430 6.44 -1.61 -20.10
C LYS A 430 7.28 -2.53 -19.22
N VAL A 431 7.19 -3.83 -19.50
CA VAL A 431 8.07 -4.83 -18.89
C VAL A 431 9.50 -4.68 -19.42
N PRO A 432 10.54 -5.01 -18.62
CA PRO A 432 11.95 -4.81 -19.01
C PRO A 432 12.36 -5.44 -20.33
N ALA A 433 11.81 -6.59 -20.70
CA ALA A 433 12.07 -7.23 -21.98
C ALA A 433 11.78 -6.34 -23.21
N LEU A 434 10.91 -5.32 -23.07
CA LEU A 434 10.54 -4.44 -24.18
C LEU A 434 11.46 -3.22 -24.34
N PHE A 435 12.41 -3.01 -23.42
CA PHE A 435 13.45 -1.97 -23.53
C PHE A 435 14.87 -2.53 -23.34
N GLU A 436 15.12 -3.76 -23.86
CA GLU A 436 16.39 -4.46 -23.79
C GLU A 436 17.60 -3.61 -24.17
N LYS A 437 17.48 -2.81 -25.25
CA LYS A 437 18.59 -1.98 -25.78
C LYS A 437 19.08 -0.91 -24.79
N SER A 438 18.25 -0.50 -23.84
CA SER A 438 18.57 0.52 -22.85
C SER A 438 18.68 -0.01 -21.41
N ILE A 439 18.54 -1.33 -21.21
CA ILE A 439 18.36 -1.96 -19.90
C ILE A 439 19.46 -1.62 -18.90
N ASN A 440 20.67 -1.32 -19.35
CA ASN A 440 21.84 -1.02 -18.51
C ASN A 440 22.05 0.48 -18.23
N THR A 441 21.16 1.36 -18.71
CA THR A 441 21.33 2.82 -18.56
C THR A 441 19.99 3.53 -18.39
N THR A 442 19.98 4.63 -17.65
CA THR A 442 18.82 5.51 -17.45
C THR A 442 18.78 6.66 -18.47
N SER A 443 19.65 6.66 -19.49
CA SER A 443 19.75 7.76 -20.47
C SER A 443 18.51 7.86 -21.38
N GLN A 444 17.80 6.75 -21.57
CA GLN A 444 16.63 6.69 -22.46
C GLN A 444 15.29 7.00 -21.76
N GLU A 445 15.29 7.22 -20.44
CA GLU A 445 14.06 7.52 -19.68
C GLU A 445 13.24 8.69 -20.29
N PRO A 446 13.84 9.82 -20.73
CA PRO A 446 13.05 10.89 -21.35
C PRO A 446 12.30 10.46 -22.61
N VAL A 447 12.94 9.63 -23.44
CA VAL A 447 12.37 9.09 -24.68
C VAL A 447 11.28 8.07 -24.38
N LEU A 448 11.53 7.17 -23.42
CA LEU A 448 10.56 6.17 -22.97
C LEU A 448 9.31 6.84 -22.39
N TRP A 449 9.48 7.87 -21.54
CA TRP A 449 8.39 8.66 -20.97
C TRP A 449 7.56 9.36 -22.03
N GLN A 450 8.23 10.02 -22.98
CA GLN A 450 7.57 10.67 -24.10
C GLN A 450 6.73 9.67 -24.89
N HIS A 451 7.32 8.56 -25.36
CA HIS A 451 6.63 7.54 -26.16
C HIS A 451 5.46 6.91 -25.40
N ALA A 452 5.62 6.63 -24.10
CA ALA A 452 4.56 6.06 -23.30
C ALA A 452 3.32 6.94 -23.30
N TRP A 453 3.47 8.25 -23.19
CA TRP A 453 2.32 9.17 -23.17
C TRP A 453 1.81 9.55 -24.56
N GLU A 454 2.66 9.48 -25.58
CA GLU A 454 2.24 9.59 -27.00
C GLU A 454 1.28 8.46 -27.38
N GLU A 455 1.47 7.25 -26.85
CA GLU A 455 0.54 6.11 -27.01
C GLU A 455 -0.86 6.40 -26.45
N TYR A 456 -0.98 7.32 -25.48
CA TYR A 456 -2.25 7.80 -24.89
C TYR A 456 -2.72 9.14 -25.48
N GLY A 457 -2.18 9.58 -26.62
CA GLY A 457 -2.66 10.74 -27.38
C GLY A 457 -2.11 12.08 -26.95
N PHE A 458 -1.11 12.15 -26.07
CA PHE A 458 -0.45 13.39 -25.72
C PHE A 458 0.62 13.78 -26.74
N ASN A 459 0.73 15.07 -27.06
CA ASN A 459 1.79 15.55 -27.92
C ASN A 459 3.09 15.77 -27.12
N LYS A 460 4.24 15.66 -27.79
CA LYS A 460 5.55 15.96 -27.18
C LYS A 460 5.61 17.29 -26.44
N SER A 461 4.92 18.33 -26.95
CA SER A 461 4.87 19.65 -26.33
C SER A 461 4.04 19.73 -25.04
N GLU A 462 3.32 18.66 -24.69
CA GLU A 462 2.51 18.54 -23.48
C GLU A 462 3.19 17.70 -22.39
N ILE A 463 4.36 17.14 -22.71
CA ILE A 463 5.07 16.17 -21.87
C ILE A 463 6.41 16.78 -21.42
N LEU A 464 6.68 16.74 -20.12
CA LEU A 464 7.96 17.16 -19.52
C LEU A 464 8.57 15.98 -18.78
N TYR A 465 9.89 15.85 -18.88
CA TYR A 465 10.69 14.94 -18.06
C TYR A 465 11.93 15.65 -17.54
N THR A 466 12.22 15.52 -16.25
CA THR A 466 13.43 16.08 -15.62
C THR A 466 13.93 15.15 -14.52
N LYS A 467 15.25 14.99 -14.44
CA LYS A 467 15.92 14.15 -13.43
C LYS A 467 17.02 14.90 -12.69
N ALA A 468 17.64 14.24 -11.71
CA ALA A 468 18.68 14.77 -10.84
C ALA A 468 18.20 15.93 -9.95
N LEU A 469 16.96 15.81 -9.45
CA LEU A 469 16.31 16.80 -8.59
C LEU A 469 16.57 16.52 -7.10
N GLY A 470 16.29 17.49 -6.25
CA GLY A 470 16.24 17.32 -4.79
C GLY A 470 17.18 18.19 -3.99
N ASN A 471 18.11 18.90 -4.63
CA ASN A 471 19.07 19.79 -3.97
C ASN A 471 19.02 21.24 -4.47
N ASP A 472 18.34 21.48 -5.60
CA ASP A 472 18.20 22.81 -6.20
C ASP A 472 16.95 23.52 -5.65
N ASP A 473 16.75 24.81 -6.07
CA ASP A 473 15.49 25.51 -5.77
C ASP A 473 14.35 24.90 -6.61
N PRO A 474 13.26 24.42 -5.98
CA PRO A 474 12.11 23.86 -6.67
C PRO A 474 11.49 24.82 -7.70
N LYS A 475 11.66 26.11 -7.49
CA LYS A 475 11.18 27.16 -8.40
C LYS A 475 11.75 27.00 -9.81
N ASN A 476 13.02 26.62 -9.93
CA ASN A 476 13.65 26.40 -11.23
C ASN A 476 12.91 25.35 -12.06
N ILE A 477 12.41 24.30 -11.40
CA ILE A 477 11.65 23.23 -12.07
C ILE A 477 10.23 23.70 -12.40
N LEU A 478 9.58 24.41 -11.49
CA LEU A 478 8.24 24.94 -11.70
C LEU A 478 8.20 25.97 -12.85
N ASP A 479 9.23 26.79 -12.99
CA ASP A 479 9.38 27.75 -14.08
C ASP A 479 9.56 27.09 -15.47
N MET A 480 9.99 25.83 -15.53
CA MET A 480 10.07 25.05 -16.77
C MET A 480 8.69 24.54 -17.24
N ILE A 481 7.69 24.53 -16.37
CA ILE A 481 6.36 24.00 -16.65
C ILE A 481 5.53 25.06 -17.37
N GLY A 482 5.62 25.09 -18.70
CA GLY A 482 4.80 25.99 -19.52
C GLY A 482 3.31 25.60 -19.51
N PRO A 483 2.42 26.52 -19.93
CA PRO A 483 0.96 26.35 -19.86
C PRO A 483 0.42 25.17 -20.69
N LYS A 484 1.18 24.69 -21.67
CA LYS A 484 0.81 23.54 -22.51
C LYS A 484 1.12 22.19 -21.85
N ILE A 485 2.00 22.16 -20.85
CA ILE A 485 2.42 20.92 -20.20
C ILE A 485 1.26 20.36 -19.38
N LYS A 486 0.95 19.11 -19.62
CA LYS A 486 -0.09 18.33 -18.92
C LYS A 486 0.47 17.14 -18.17
N ILE A 487 1.60 16.62 -18.61
CA ILE A 487 2.24 15.41 -18.09
C ILE A 487 3.66 15.73 -17.67
N CYS A 488 3.98 15.52 -16.41
CA CYS A 488 5.33 15.70 -15.86
C CYS A 488 5.87 14.40 -15.27
N GLY A 489 7.13 14.09 -15.58
CA GLY A 489 7.90 13.02 -14.96
C GLY A 489 9.14 13.61 -14.30
N PHE A 490 9.30 13.37 -13.01
CA PHE A 490 10.40 13.90 -12.21
C PHE A 490 11.15 12.79 -11.51
N VAL A 491 12.49 12.89 -11.44
CA VAL A 491 13.33 11.99 -10.66
C VAL A 491 14.10 12.79 -9.61
N VAL A 492 13.87 12.46 -8.34
CA VAL A 492 14.59 13.00 -7.18
C VAL A 492 15.59 11.95 -6.72
N ASP A 493 16.89 12.23 -6.88
CA ASP A 493 17.96 11.26 -6.63
C ASP A 493 18.67 11.44 -5.25
N THR A 494 18.10 12.28 -4.40
CA THR A 494 18.72 12.61 -3.11
C THR A 494 18.82 11.40 -2.19
N VAL A 495 17.78 10.54 -2.15
CA VAL A 495 17.75 9.38 -1.25
C VAL A 495 18.79 8.34 -1.68
N ASP A 496 18.90 8.08 -2.99
CA ASP A 496 19.92 7.19 -3.55
C ASP A 496 21.36 7.71 -3.27
N LYS A 497 21.59 9.01 -3.44
CA LYS A 497 22.88 9.65 -3.10
C LYS A 497 23.23 9.53 -1.61
N ILE A 498 22.23 9.69 -0.73
CA ILE A 498 22.41 9.47 0.71
C ILE A 498 22.78 8.01 0.97
N MET A 499 22.08 7.07 0.32
CA MET A 499 22.31 5.64 0.47
C MET A 499 23.75 5.24 0.08
N HIS A 500 24.20 5.63 -1.08
CA HIS A 500 25.58 5.32 -1.54
C HIS A 500 26.69 5.97 -0.71
N GLY A 501 26.40 7.04 0.00
CA GLY A 501 27.33 7.68 0.96
C GLY A 501 27.23 7.15 2.39
N MET A 502 26.33 6.19 2.66
CA MET A 502 25.96 5.80 4.02
C MET A 502 26.92 4.79 4.64
N GLN A 503 27.62 5.19 5.70
CA GLN A 503 28.47 4.31 6.50
C GLN A 503 27.88 3.98 7.88
N LEU A 504 26.79 4.65 8.27
CA LEU A 504 26.14 4.52 9.58
C LEU A 504 24.89 3.63 9.54
N GLY A 505 24.74 2.82 8.48
CA GLY A 505 23.62 1.89 8.32
C GLY A 505 22.24 2.55 8.22
N ALA A 506 21.19 1.80 8.52
CA ALA A 506 19.81 2.26 8.42
C ALA A 506 19.49 3.44 9.33
N THR A 507 20.11 3.52 10.51
CA THR A 507 19.93 4.66 11.44
C THR A 507 20.47 5.96 10.85
N GLY A 508 21.67 5.92 10.25
CA GLY A 508 22.25 7.07 9.57
C GLY A 508 21.41 7.52 8.39
N MET A 509 20.92 6.58 7.60
CA MET A 509 20.01 6.81 6.48
C MET A 509 18.72 7.52 6.93
N HIS A 510 18.05 7.01 7.96
CA HIS A 510 16.85 7.60 8.54
C HIS A 510 17.06 9.06 8.98
N ASN A 511 18.15 9.34 9.69
CA ASN A 511 18.45 10.68 10.16
C ASN A 511 18.73 11.66 9.02
N GLN A 512 19.47 11.25 7.99
CA GLN A 512 19.77 12.11 6.84
C GLN A 512 18.53 12.38 5.97
N ILE A 513 17.65 11.42 5.81
CA ILE A 513 16.37 11.63 5.11
C ILE A 513 15.50 12.64 5.87
N LYS A 514 15.41 12.55 7.20
CA LYS A 514 14.72 13.56 8.00
C LYS A 514 15.31 14.96 7.85
N GLN A 515 16.64 15.08 7.85
CA GLN A 515 17.33 16.36 7.60
C GLN A 515 17.04 16.90 6.20
N TRP A 516 16.98 16.02 5.18
CA TRP A 516 16.61 16.44 3.82
C TRP A 516 15.20 16.99 3.78
N MET A 517 14.22 16.35 4.44
CA MET A 517 12.84 16.83 4.52
C MET A 517 12.72 18.22 5.16
N GLN A 518 13.57 18.54 6.14
CA GLN A 518 13.60 19.87 6.79
C GLN A 518 13.99 21.01 5.81
N LYS A 519 14.62 20.69 4.67
CA LYS A 519 14.90 21.67 3.60
C LYS A 519 13.68 22.06 2.79
N GLU A 520 12.53 21.48 3.07
CA GLU A 520 11.23 21.76 2.45
C GLU A 520 11.18 21.64 0.90
N TYR A 521 12.22 21.08 0.28
CA TYR A 521 12.30 20.94 -1.17
C TYR A 521 11.09 20.21 -1.74
N LEU A 522 10.83 19.00 -1.23
CA LEU A 522 9.74 18.15 -1.72
C LEU A 522 8.38 18.80 -1.49
N LYS A 523 8.18 19.41 -0.33
CA LYS A 523 6.95 20.12 0.03
C LYS A 523 6.69 21.29 -0.92
N SER A 524 7.71 22.11 -1.20
CA SER A 524 7.60 23.27 -2.11
C SER A 524 7.32 22.83 -3.55
N LEU A 525 7.96 21.75 -4.02
CA LEU A 525 7.70 21.21 -5.36
C LEU A 525 6.24 20.71 -5.48
N ILE A 526 5.76 19.93 -4.51
CA ILE A 526 4.40 19.42 -4.48
C ILE A 526 3.39 20.58 -4.46
N THR A 527 3.59 21.55 -3.59
CA THR A 527 2.71 22.74 -3.48
C THR A 527 2.63 23.48 -4.82
N GLY A 528 3.78 23.72 -5.47
CA GLY A 528 3.80 24.37 -6.79
C GLY A 528 3.05 23.58 -7.87
N LEU A 529 3.21 22.27 -7.90
CA LEU A 529 2.50 21.40 -8.85
C LEU A 529 0.98 21.40 -8.62
N ILE A 530 0.54 21.29 -7.37
CA ILE A 530 -0.89 21.35 -7.01
C ILE A 530 -1.49 22.70 -7.40
N ASN A 531 -0.79 23.80 -7.12
CA ASN A 531 -1.24 25.17 -7.51
C ASN A 531 -1.35 25.33 -9.04
N MET A 532 -0.57 24.59 -9.82
CA MET A 532 -0.67 24.53 -11.29
C MET A 532 -1.77 23.56 -11.78
N GLY A 533 -2.50 22.90 -10.88
CA GLY A 533 -3.60 21.99 -11.17
C GLY A 533 -3.18 20.57 -11.51
N PHE A 534 -1.98 20.14 -11.09
CA PHE A 534 -1.53 18.76 -11.28
C PHE A 534 -2.02 17.85 -10.15
N ASN A 535 -2.48 16.67 -10.53
CA ASN A 535 -2.54 15.52 -9.61
C ASN A 535 -1.12 14.96 -9.44
N VAL A 536 -0.66 14.89 -8.19
CA VAL A 536 0.70 14.47 -7.88
C VAL A 536 0.69 13.04 -7.38
N VAL A 537 1.51 12.20 -8.00
CA VAL A 537 1.81 10.84 -7.51
C VAL A 537 3.29 10.76 -7.21
N ILE A 538 3.62 10.25 -6.02
CA ILE A 538 4.99 9.91 -5.63
C ILE A 538 5.13 8.40 -5.61
N THR A 539 6.26 7.90 -6.11
CA THR A 539 6.65 6.49 -6.01
C THR A 539 8.17 6.37 -5.92
N SER A 540 8.65 5.13 -5.80
CA SER A 540 10.07 4.79 -5.92
C SER A 540 10.25 3.68 -6.95
N ASP A 541 11.43 3.58 -7.50
CA ASP A 541 11.83 2.50 -8.39
C ASP A 541 12.27 1.24 -7.63
N HIS A 542 12.82 1.40 -6.44
CA HIS A 542 13.14 0.33 -5.50
C HIS A 542 13.30 0.90 -4.08
N GLY A 543 13.28 0.00 -3.10
CA GLY A 543 13.69 0.35 -1.76
C GLY A 543 15.15 -0.05 -1.49
N ASN A 544 15.50 -0.17 -0.22
CA ASN A 544 16.85 -0.51 0.22
C ASN A 544 16.83 -1.24 1.57
N ILE A 545 17.91 -1.95 1.87
CA ILE A 545 18.08 -2.70 3.11
C ILE A 545 19.49 -2.51 3.67
N GLU A 546 19.62 -2.47 5.00
CA GLU A 546 20.95 -2.52 5.65
C GLU A 546 21.58 -3.90 5.45
N CYS A 547 22.77 -3.92 4.89
CA CYS A 547 23.48 -5.12 4.50
C CYS A 547 24.84 -5.24 5.16
N ARG A 548 25.31 -6.48 5.24
CA ARG A 548 26.66 -6.83 5.67
C ARG A 548 27.43 -7.42 4.49
N GLY A 549 28.61 -6.91 4.25
CA GLY A 549 29.53 -7.46 3.24
C GLY A 549 29.91 -8.90 3.55
N SER A 550 29.70 -9.81 2.57
CA SER A 550 30.04 -11.24 2.63
C SER A 550 31.21 -11.61 1.71
N GLY A 551 31.95 -10.62 1.22
CA GLY A 551 33.06 -10.79 0.30
C GLY A 551 32.79 -10.16 -1.07
N LYS A 552 33.85 -9.75 -1.76
CA LYS A 552 33.76 -9.25 -3.14
C LYS A 552 33.92 -10.43 -4.10
N LEU A 553 33.01 -10.55 -5.04
CA LEU A 553 33.21 -11.38 -6.21
C LEU A 553 34.47 -10.92 -6.95
N GLN A 554 35.42 -11.81 -7.15
CA GLN A 554 36.61 -11.57 -7.98
C GLN A 554 36.32 -11.80 -9.47
N ASP A 555 35.04 -11.83 -9.88
CA ASP A 555 34.64 -12.04 -11.25
C ASP A 555 35.06 -10.86 -12.12
N GLY A 556 36.26 -10.97 -12.67
CA GLY A 556 36.67 -10.10 -13.75
C GLY A 556 35.78 -10.36 -14.97
N ILE A 557 35.11 -9.35 -15.49
CA ILE A 557 34.64 -9.25 -16.89
C ILE A 557 33.21 -9.79 -17.17
N LEU A 558 32.62 -10.68 -16.40
CA LEU A 558 31.42 -11.41 -16.81
C LEU A 558 30.07 -10.83 -16.34
N SER A 559 30.08 -9.87 -15.41
CA SER A 559 28.87 -9.21 -14.94
C SER A 559 28.63 -7.91 -15.69
N GLU A 560 27.60 -7.85 -16.51
CA GLU A 560 27.26 -6.65 -17.29
C GLU A 560 26.73 -5.52 -16.40
N THR A 561 26.00 -5.87 -15.32
CA THR A 561 25.46 -4.90 -14.36
C THR A 561 25.88 -5.26 -12.94
N LYS A 562 26.43 -4.30 -12.22
CA LYS A 562 26.89 -4.46 -10.84
C LYS A 562 25.95 -3.72 -9.91
N GLY A 563 25.18 -4.46 -9.10
CA GLY A 563 24.49 -3.99 -7.91
C GLY A 563 25.20 -4.54 -6.68
N GLU A 564 25.02 -3.95 -5.51
CA GLU A 564 25.65 -4.45 -4.29
C GLU A 564 25.07 -5.79 -3.83
N ARG A 565 23.84 -6.12 -4.24
CA ARG A 565 23.15 -7.35 -3.87
C ARG A 565 22.85 -8.30 -5.05
N VAL A 566 23.23 -7.91 -6.26
CA VAL A 566 23.00 -8.70 -7.48
C VAL A 566 24.21 -8.64 -8.42
N ARG A 567 24.39 -9.70 -9.19
CA ARG A 567 25.26 -9.74 -10.38
C ARG A 567 24.43 -10.31 -11.52
N ILE A 568 24.49 -9.69 -12.69
CA ILE A 568 23.79 -10.17 -13.88
C ILE A 568 24.80 -10.73 -14.85
N TYR A 569 24.55 -11.94 -15.32
CA TYR A 569 25.39 -12.66 -16.27
C TYR A 569 24.64 -12.84 -17.58
N SER A 570 25.38 -12.79 -18.70
CA SER A 570 24.83 -13.04 -20.03
C SER A 570 24.74 -14.54 -20.40
N ASP A 571 25.40 -15.41 -19.63
CA ASP A 571 25.39 -16.85 -19.81
C ASP A 571 24.86 -17.56 -18.55
N LYS A 572 23.89 -18.46 -18.75
CA LYS A 572 23.25 -19.19 -17.67
C LYS A 572 24.21 -20.11 -16.92
N ASN A 573 25.13 -20.79 -17.62
CA ASN A 573 26.06 -21.72 -16.97
C ASN A 573 27.03 -20.96 -16.06
N ILE A 574 27.42 -19.75 -16.45
CA ILE A 574 28.27 -18.89 -15.63
C ILE A 574 27.50 -18.43 -14.38
N ALA A 575 26.22 -18.05 -14.54
CA ALA A 575 25.36 -17.71 -13.41
C ALA A 575 25.17 -18.89 -12.45
N ASP A 576 24.89 -20.08 -12.99
CA ASP A 576 24.72 -21.31 -12.19
C ASP A 576 26.01 -21.66 -11.42
N ASN A 577 27.18 -21.49 -12.04
CA ASN A 577 28.47 -21.68 -11.39
C ASN A 577 28.70 -20.63 -10.28
N ALA A 578 28.30 -19.38 -10.49
CA ALA A 578 28.38 -18.35 -9.47
C ALA A 578 27.53 -18.69 -8.24
N VAL A 579 26.31 -19.20 -8.45
CA VAL A 579 25.45 -19.69 -7.36
C VAL A 579 26.11 -20.82 -6.56
N VAL A 580 26.79 -21.73 -7.22
CA VAL A 580 27.51 -22.82 -6.54
C VAL A 580 28.71 -22.31 -5.75
N GLN A 581 29.42 -21.32 -6.25
CA GLN A 581 30.62 -20.76 -5.58
C GLN A 581 30.27 -19.94 -4.33
N TYR A 582 29.12 -19.27 -4.33
CA TYR A 582 28.69 -18.39 -3.24
C TYR A 582 27.49 -18.99 -2.52
N GLN A 583 27.73 -19.68 -1.39
CA GLN A 583 26.72 -20.42 -0.62
C GLN A 583 25.50 -19.59 -0.21
N GLU A 584 25.64 -18.26 -0.14
CA GLU A 584 24.55 -17.33 0.26
C GLU A 584 23.86 -16.70 -0.95
N SER A 585 24.19 -17.14 -2.17
CA SER A 585 23.59 -16.65 -3.40
C SER A 585 22.55 -17.64 -3.95
N PHE A 586 21.69 -17.13 -4.81
CA PHE A 586 20.68 -17.91 -5.53
C PHE A 586 20.40 -17.31 -6.90
N ALA A 587 19.89 -18.15 -7.81
CA ALA A 587 19.43 -17.69 -9.13
C ALA A 587 18.19 -16.79 -8.95
N GLY A 588 18.27 -15.56 -9.43
CA GLY A 588 17.17 -14.60 -9.34
C GLY A 588 16.07 -14.84 -10.37
N ILE A 589 14.98 -14.09 -10.23
CA ILE A 589 13.82 -14.16 -11.12
C ILE A 589 14.19 -13.56 -12.48
N THR A 590 13.93 -14.29 -13.55
CA THR A 590 14.19 -13.87 -14.95
C THR A 590 12.94 -13.44 -15.69
N ASN A 591 11.75 -13.66 -15.14
CA ASN A 591 10.48 -13.33 -15.78
C ASN A 591 10.37 -11.84 -16.09
N GLY A 592 10.08 -11.52 -17.34
CA GLY A 592 9.95 -10.15 -17.83
C GLY A 592 11.27 -9.43 -18.08
N LEU A 593 12.42 -10.06 -17.84
CA LEU A 593 13.74 -9.56 -18.25
C LEU A 593 14.03 -9.93 -19.71
N PRO A 594 14.94 -9.23 -20.39
CA PRO A 594 15.45 -9.62 -21.70
C PRO A 594 16.08 -11.02 -21.68
N ALA A 595 16.03 -11.70 -22.82
CA ALA A 595 16.73 -12.97 -23.01
C ALA A 595 18.24 -12.78 -22.80
N GLY A 596 18.88 -13.72 -22.08
CA GLY A 596 20.31 -13.62 -21.78
C GLY A 596 20.66 -12.79 -20.53
N MET A 597 19.68 -12.41 -19.71
CA MET A 597 19.93 -11.80 -18.40
C MET A 597 19.66 -12.82 -17.30
N PHE A 598 20.71 -13.25 -16.61
CA PHE A 598 20.67 -14.24 -15.54
C PHE A 598 21.16 -13.61 -14.23
N PRO A 599 20.25 -13.04 -13.40
CA PRO A 599 20.65 -12.44 -12.14
C PRO A 599 21.02 -13.51 -11.10
N VAL A 600 22.12 -13.27 -10.38
CA VAL A 600 22.53 -14.00 -9.19
C VAL A 600 22.45 -13.04 -8.02
N MET A 601 21.62 -13.35 -7.04
CA MET A 601 21.28 -12.48 -5.92
C MET A 601 21.79 -13.06 -4.61
N LEU A 602 22.02 -12.21 -3.61
CA LEU A 602 22.37 -12.63 -2.27
C LEU A 602 21.14 -12.74 -1.36
N SER A 603 21.12 -13.78 -0.54
CA SER A 603 20.08 -14.03 0.46
C SER A 603 20.29 -13.20 1.72
N GLY A 604 19.22 -13.00 2.50
CA GLY A 604 19.25 -12.31 3.79
C GLY A 604 19.70 -10.85 3.67
N ASP A 605 20.57 -10.42 4.56
CA ASP A 605 21.18 -9.08 4.61
C ASP A 605 22.62 -9.04 4.04
N ASN A 606 22.99 -9.98 3.15
CA ASN A 606 24.31 -10.03 2.55
C ASN A 606 24.47 -9.07 1.37
N ALA A 607 25.69 -8.55 1.20
CA ALA A 607 26.07 -7.72 0.06
C ALA A 607 27.43 -8.15 -0.53
N PHE A 608 27.63 -7.96 -1.85
CA PHE A 608 28.90 -8.14 -2.54
C PHE A 608 29.86 -7.00 -2.23
N ALA A 609 30.15 -6.81 -0.94
CA ALA A 609 31.04 -5.80 -0.40
C ALA A 609 32.16 -6.46 0.43
N ALA A 610 33.15 -5.68 0.87
CA ALA A 610 34.21 -6.22 1.72
C ALA A 610 33.64 -6.83 3.00
N GLU A 611 34.16 -8.00 3.38
CA GLU A 611 33.65 -8.79 4.51
C GLU A 611 33.54 -7.94 5.79
N GLY A 612 32.35 -8.04 6.45
CA GLY A 612 32.06 -7.34 7.70
C GLY A 612 31.72 -5.85 7.56
N THR A 613 31.81 -5.23 6.37
CA THR A 613 31.38 -3.85 6.17
C THR A 613 29.84 -3.75 6.26
N ILE A 614 29.34 -2.69 6.88
CA ILE A 614 27.90 -2.35 6.90
C ILE A 614 27.66 -1.32 5.81
N SER A 615 26.67 -1.58 4.97
CA SER A 615 26.19 -0.65 3.94
C SER A 615 24.67 -0.67 3.87
N VAL A 616 24.07 0.31 3.22
CA VAL A 616 22.67 0.27 2.80
C VAL A 616 22.67 0.05 1.30
N ALA A 617 22.00 -1.00 0.84
CA ALA A 617 22.13 -1.47 -0.53
C ALA A 617 20.78 -1.94 -1.11
N HIS A 618 20.79 -2.15 -2.42
CA HIS A 618 19.65 -2.65 -3.21
C HIS A 618 20.14 -3.61 -4.31
N GLY A 619 19.20 -4.14 -5.09
CA GLY A 619 19.48 -5.07 -6.18
C GLY A 619 18.93 -6.48 -5.91
N GLY A 620 18.55 -6.78 -4.68
CA GLY A 620 18.00 -8.07 -4.27
C GLY A 620 16.49 -8.18 -4.40
N CYS A 621 15.92 -9.07 -3.59
CA CYS A 621 14.49 -9.34 -3.57
C CYS A 621 13.92 -9.37 -2.13
N SER A 622 14.52 -8.64 -1.18
CA SER A 622 13.92 -8.46 0.13
C SER A 622 12.63 -7.64 0.05
N ILE A 623 11.75 -7.79 1.05
CA ILE A 623 10.50 -7.03 1.10
C ILE A 623 10.76 -5.52 1.12
N GLU A 624 11.84 -5.10 1.79
CA GLU A 624 12.27 -3.70 1.89
C GLU A 624 12.78 -3.12 0.55
N GLU A 625 13.28 -3.97 -0.36
CA GLU A 625 13.76 -3.57 -1.68
C GLU A 625 12.65 -3.59 -2.73
N VAL A 626 11.75 -4.59 -2.66
CA VAL A 626 10.78 -4.89 -3.71
C VAL A 626 9.46 -4.16 -3.51
N ILE A 627 8.99 -3.96 -2.27
CA ILE A 627 7.73 -3.26 -2.04
C ILE A 627 8.01 -1.77 -1.78
N VAL A 628 7.51 -0.95 -2.70
CA VAL A 628 7.76 0.49 -2.74
C VAL A 628 6.47 1.29 -2.57
N PRO A 629 6.54 2.54 -2.08
CA PRO A 629 5.36 3.36 -1.90
C PRO A 629 4.77 3.82 -3.24
N ILE A 630 3.44 3.91 -3.30
CA ILE A 630 2.71 4.65 -4.32
C ILE A 630 1.70 5.58 -3.64
N ILE A 631 1.90 6.88 -3.79
CA ILE A 631 1.31 7.90 -2.95
C ILE A 631 0.58 8.92 -3.84
N ASN A 632 -0.72 9.06 -3.62
CA ASN A 632 -1.49 10.13 -4.25
C ASN A 632 -1.58 11.31 -3.29
N ILE A 633 -1.24 12.49 -3.77
CA ILE A 633 -1.25 13.72 -2.98
C ILE A 633 -2.22 14.72 -3.61
N THR A 634 -3.11 15.24 -2.79
CA THR A 634 -4.08 16.26 -3.17
C THR A 634 -4.07 17.41 -2.17
N GLU A 635 -4.69 18.50 -2.56
CA GLU A 635 -4.86 19.66 -1.68
C GLU A 635 -5.69 19.26 -0.45
N LYS A 636 -5.25 19.69 0.72
CA LYS A 636 -6.00 19.48 1.95
C LYS A 636 -7.22 20.42 1.92
N LYS A 637 -8.40 19.85 1.89
CA LYS A 637 -9.64 20.62 2.02
C LYS A 637 -9.74 21.14 3.45
N GLU A 638 -9.88 22.47 3.57
CA GLU A 638 -10.13 23.16 4.83
C GLU A 638 -11.43 22.68 5.53
#